data_45bda7a3059a28d9ad5df910d7ddc9ac
#
_entry.id   45bda7a3059a28d9ad5df910d7ddc9ac
#
_cell.length_a   1.000
_cell.length_b   1.000
_cell.length_c   1.000
_cell.angle_alpha   90.00
_cell.angle_beta   90.00
_cell.angle_gamma   90.00
#
_symmetry.space_group_name_H-M   'P 1'
#
loop_
_entity.id
_entity.type
_entity.pdbx_description
1 polymer ?
#
loop_
_entity_poly.entity_id
_entity_poly.type
_entity_poly.pdbx_seq_one_letter_code
_entity_poly.pdbx_strand_id
1 'polypeptide(L)'
;MERKNYHELNAQLNLFDENGKIQFEKDKEAAHNFFVNEDDGINSQTVFFHDLEEKTKYLIDNGHWDEEVVLRYGFDKLKELFKYAHSFKHRFKTFFGAEKFFKSYAMRTNNGERFLERFEDRAVLTAIAHSTNFDHAKRMVKHIIEGRFQPATPTFLNAGRAAAGGPTSCYLLRTDDNMESIGRGQTDALQLSKRGGGVAFSLTNIRETGAPIKNIEGQSSGIVPVMKILEDSFTYADQLGQRSGAGAVYLNVHHPDILKFLDTKRENADEKIRIKTLSLGIMVPDVTFELLKTGEDMYLFSPYDIKKYYGKDFTDISITEWYDTLVADERIKKTKVSARKLFQTIAEIQFESGYPYLVFEDTANEHNPVKNIGRIQQSNLCSEILQPQTPSTFNAAGEFEEVGRDIACNLGSLNVALMNKATPGLFAETVEDAVEFLSNVAAEGDFSSSPTVEYGNSQARAIGLGQMNLHGHFIEQGIRYNSEEAVQEWRRYIRAVTYHAISKSVELARERSPFNGFEGSGWQNGEVVNRIIDDIYANEHVDDAGLEAEDWEALQKDIENFGMYNQHLQAIPPTGSISYINHSTSSIHPIAAKIEIRKEGKLGRVYYPAYGLTNENFQDVETAYDMGPNAVIDMYAASTPYVDQGQSLTLFFNDTATTRDLNRAHNYAHKSGVKTLYYVRIAQQALAGTEVQGCVSCML
;
A
#
# COMPACT_ATOMS: atom_id res chain seq x y z
N MET A 1 16.04 -35.85 16.37
CA MET A 1 16.10 -34.91 15.25
C MET A 1 17.10 -33.85 15.63
N GLU A 2 18.27 -33.86 15.02
CA GLU A 2 19.17 -32.73 15.15
C GLU A 2 18.47 -31.46 14.65
N ARG A 3 18.52 -30.41 15.45
CA ARG A 3 17.92 -29.11 15.08
C ARG A 3 18.62 -28.61 13.82
N LYS A 4 17.85 -28.04 12.91
CA LYS A 4 18.35 -27.42 11.69
C LYS A 4 19.36 -26.33 12.07
N ASN A 5 20.61 -26.53 11.77
CA ASN A 5 21.73 -25.69 12.20
C ASN A 5 21.53 -24.19 11.86
N TYR A 6 20.88 -23.86 10.73
CA TYR A 6 20.66 -22.47 10.32
C TYR A 6 19.68 -21.71 11.23
N HIS A 7 18.70 -22.37 11.87
CA HIS A 7 17.83 -21.73 12.85
C HIS A 7 18.58 -21.43 14.16
N GLU A 8 19.47 -22.32 14.57
CA GLU A 8 20.29 -22.12 15.76
C GLU A 8 21.30 -20.99 15.56
N LEU A 9 21.88 -20.89 14.36
CA LEU A 9 22.77 -19.80 13.98
C LEU A 9 22.02 -18.45 13.95
N ASN A 10 20.85 -18.40 13.32
CA ASN A 10 20.05 -17.16 13.29
C ASN A 10 19.60 -16.73 14.70
N ALA A 11 19.28 -17.68 15.59
CA ALA A 11 18.87 -17.36 16.95
C ALA A 11 19.98 -16.68 17.79
N GLN A 12 21.24 -16.81 17.38
CA GLN A 12 22.36 -16.12 18.05
C GLN A 12 22.34 -14.61 17.87
N LEU A 13 21.59 -14.07 16.91
CA LEU A 13 21.33 -12.62 16.81
C LEU A 13 20.66 -12.02 18.05
N ASN A 14 19.99 -12.82 18.86
CA ASN A 14 19.36 -12.38 20.11
C ASN A 14 20.29 -12.43 21.33
N LEU A 15 21.57 -12.75 21.13
CA LEU A 15 22.55 -12.93 22.19
C LEU A 15 23.75 -12.01 21.95
N PHE A 16 24.27 -11.47 23.04
CA PHE A 16 25.57 -10.81 23.03
C PHE A 16 26.67 -11.88 23.22
N ASP A 17 27.79 -11.70 22.53
CA ASP A 17 28.99 -12.48 22.74
C ASP A 17 29.71 -12.08 24.05
N GLU A 18 30.84 -12.72 24.33
CA GLU A 18 31.66 -12.47 25.52
C GLU A 18 32.19 -11.01 25.62
N ASN A 19 32.19 -10.31 24.47
CA ASN A 19 32.63 -8.91 24.36
C ASN A 19 31.43 -7.93 24.32
N GLY A 20 30.19 -8.41 24.54
CA GLY A 20 28.98 -7.60 24.50
C GLY A 20 28.56 -7.18 23.11
N LYS A 21 28.96 -7.92 22.06
CA LYS A 21 28.65 -7.63 20.66
C LYS A 21 27.56 -8.57 20.11
N ILE A 22 26.70 -8.04 19.24
CA ILE A 22 25.76 -8.83 18.45
C ILE A 22 26.52 -9.60 17.35
N GLN A 23 26.17 -10.86 17.16
CA GLN A 23 26.83 -11.76 16.22
C GLN A 23 26.18 -11.71 14.83
N PHE A 24 26.23 -10.56 14.14
CA PHE A 24 25.60 -10.38 12.82
C PHE A 24 26.11 -11.35 11.75
N GLU A 25 27.35 -11.83 11.87
CA GLU A 25 27.92 -12.84 10.96
C GLU A 25 27.17 -14.17 11.03
N LYS A 26 26.54 -14.50 12.17
CA LYS A 26 25.78 -15.74 12.33
C LYS A 26 24.53 -15.80 11.47
N ASP A 27 23.93 -14.65 11.15
CA ASP A 27 22.83 -14.59 10.20
C ASP A 27 23.28 -14.92 8.77
N LYS A 28 24.47 -14.46 8.37
CA LYS A 28 25.06 -14.80 7.07
C LYS A 28 25.42 -16.28 6.98
N GLU A 29 25.96 -16.84 8.06
CA GLU A 29 26.23 -18.29 8.18
C GLU A 29 24.90 -19.08 8.09
N ALA A 30 23.85 -18.63 8.78
CA ALA A 30 22.52 -19.23 8.70
C ALA A 30 21.96 -19.20 7.26
N ALA A 31 22.04 -18.06 6.59
CA ALA A 31 21.63 -17.92 5.19
C ALA A 31 22.41 -18.89 4.29
N HIS A 32 23.73 -19.00 4.46
CA HIS A 32 24.56 -19.94 3.69
C HIS A 32 24.12 -21.39 3.94
N ASN A 33 24.00 -21.82 5.21
CA ASN A 33 23.61 -23.17 5.58
C ASN A 33 22.19 -23.53 5.10
N PHE A 34 21.28 -22.56 5.05
CA PHE A 34 19.94 -22.74 4.48
C PHE A 34 19.98 -23.18 3.01
N PHE A 35 21.02 -22.81 2.26
CA PHE A 35 21.18 -23.25 0.87
C PHE A 35 21.92 -24.58 0.73
N VAL A 36 22.98 -24.80 1.52
CA VAL A 36 23.94 -25.88 1.27
C VAL A 36 23.75 -27.12 2.15
N ASN A 37 22.85 -27.07 3.14
CA ASN A 37 22.58 -28.22 3.98
C ASN A 37 22.18 -29.43 3.12
N GLU A 38 22.85 -30.60 3.33
CA GLU A 38 22.66 -31.78 2.49
C GLU A 38 21.28 -32.41 2.70
N ASP A 39 20.75 -32.38 3.92
CA ASP A 39 19.49 -33.03 4.28
C ASP A 39 18.27 -32.23 3.83
N ASP A 40 18.25 -30.89 4.03
CA ASP A 40 17.08 -30.06 3.85
C ASP A 40 17.36 -28.65 3.30
N GLY A 41 18.55 -28.45 2.77
CA GLY A 41 18.92 -27.17 2.14
C GLY A 41 18.19 -26.94 0.81
N ILE A 42 18.06 -25.67 0.43
CA ILE A 42 17.37 -25.28 -0.80
C ILE A 42 17.97 -25.96 -2.03
N ASN A 43 19.30 -26.14 -2.06
CA ASN A 43 19.97 -26.80 -3.19
C ASN A 43 19.54 -28.26 -3.37
N SER A 44 19.38 -29.01 -2.27
CA SER A 44 18.93 -30.41 -2.31
C SER A 44 17.44 -30.53 -2.68
N GLN A 45 16.64 -29.52 -2.30
CA GLN A 45 15.20 -29.45 -2.59
C GLN A 45 14.86 -28.80 -3.95
N THR A 46 15.83 -28.31 -4.71
CA THR A 46 15.59 -27.70 -6.03
C THR A 46 15.64 -28.77 -7.12
N VAL A 47 14.71 -28.70 -8.08
CA VAL A 47 14.75 -29.56 -9.27
C VAL A 47 15.94 -29.16 -10.13
N PHE A 48 16.78 -30.15 -10.46
CA PHE A 48 17.89 -29.94 -11.37
C PHE A 48 17.41 -30.07 -12.83
N PHE A 49 17.81 -29.14 -13.66
CA PHE A 49 17.64 -29.17 -15.10
C PHE A 49 19.03 -29.10 -15.77
N HIS A 50 19.21 -29.86 -16.83
CA HIS A 50 20.49 -29.95 -17.54
C HIS A 50 20.84 -28.59 -18.18
N ASP A 51 19.84 -27.93 -18.76
CA ASP A 51 19.98 -26.60 -19.36
C ASP A 51 18.65 -25.81 -19.30
N LEU A 52 18.67 -24.59 -19.83
CA LEU A 52 17.49 -23.72 -19.84
C LEU A 52 16.41 -24.22 -20.80
N GLU A 53 16.75 -24.92 -21.87
CA GLU A 53 15.77 -25.46 -22.83
C GLU A 53 14.93 -26.54 -22.19
N GLU A 54 15.58 -27.50 -21.51
CA GLU A 54 14.88 -28.52 -20.72
C GLU A 54 14.00 -27.89 -19.65
N LYS A 55 14.54 -26.90 -18.90
CA LYS A 55 13.79 -26.20 -17.85
C LYS A 55 12.56 -25.49 -18.43
N THR A 56 12.71 -24.71 -19.50
CA THR A 56 11.64 -23.95 -20.14
C THR A 56 10.55 -24.89 -20.64
N LYS A 57 10.93 -25.96 -21.35
CA LYS A 57 10.00 -26.97 -21.84
C LYS A 57 9.23 -27.63 -20.70
N TYR A 58 9.95 -28.09 -19.66
CA TYR A 58 9.32 -28.75 -18.50
C TYR A 58 8.30 -27.82 -17.82
N LEU A 59 8.65 -26.55 -17.61
CA LEU A 59 7.80 -25.61 -16.88
C LEU A 59 6.57 -25.19 -17.70
N ILE A 60 6.68 -25.10 -19.02
CA ILE A 60 5.54 -24.85 -19.92
C ILE A 60 4.64 -26.07 -20.02
N ASP A 61 5.20 -27.25 -20.32
CA ASP A 61 4.45 -28.49 -20.49
C ASP A 61 3.67 -28.91 -19.24
N ASN A 62 4.15 -28.56 -18.05
CA ASN A 62 3.51 -28.84 -16.77
C ASN A 62 2.61 -27.68 -16.27
N GLY A 63 2.38 -26.64 -17.08
CA GLY A 63 1.48 -25.53 -16.74
C GLY A 63 1.99 -24.60 -15.65
N HIS A 64 3.29 -24.52 -15.47
CA HIS A 64 3.92 -23.61 -14.50
C HIS A 64 4.19 -22.23 -15.10
N TRP A 65 4.78 -22.19 -16.29
CA TRP A 65 5.09 -20.95 -16.99
C TRP A 65 4.11 -20.70 -18.14
N ASP A 66 3.75 -19.43 -18.34
CA ASP A 66 2.97 -18.98 -19.48
C ASP A 66 3.88 -18.87 -20.71
N GLU A 67 3.62 -19.70 -21.71
CA GLU A 67 4.44 -19.81 -22.91
C GLU A 67 4.50 -18.48 -23.69
N GLU A 68 3.35 -17.80 -23.85
CA GLU A 68 3.26 -16.55 -24.60
C GLU A 68 4.08 -15.45 -23.94
N VAL A 69 3.98 -15.34 -22.62
CA VAL A 69 4.76 -14.35 -21.84
C VAL A 69 6.24 -14.69 -21.85
N VAL A 70 6.59 -15.93 -21.50
CA VAL A 70 8.01 -16.34 -21.33
C VAL A 70 8.78 -16.29 -22.65
N LEU A 71 8.14 -16.62 -23.76
CA LEU A 71 8.73 -16.59 -25.09
C LEU A 71 8.43 -15.32 -25.89
N ARG A 72 7.92 -14.26 -25.26
CA ARG A 72 7.56 -12.98 -25.91
C ARG A 72 8.65 -12.42 -26.81
N TYR A 73 9.92 -12.55 -26.42
CA TYR A 73 11.08 -12.11 -27.21
C TYR A 73 11.82 -13.25 -27.93
N GLY A 74 11.28 -14.48 -27.87
CA GLY A 74 11.93 -15.68 -28.39
C GLY A 74 12.96 -16.30 -27.44
N PHE A 75 13.25 -17.59 -27.66
CA PHE A 75 14.08 -18.39 -26.74
C PHE A 75 15.52 -17.87 -26.62
N ASP A 76 16.13 -17.40 -27.70
CA ASP A 76 17.51 -16.89 -27.64
C ASP A 76 17.62 -15.64 -26.74
N LYS A 77 16.62 -14.77 -26.79
CA LYS A 77 16.54 -13.60 -25.92
C LYS A 77 16.23 -13.97 -24.47
N LEU A 78 15.37 -14.97 -24.23
CA LEU A 78 15.17 -15.55 -22.92
C LEU A 78 16.49 -16.05 -22.34
N LYS A 79 17.24 -16.82 -23.12
CA LYS A 79 18.56 -17.36 -22.73
C LYS A 79 19.57 -16.24 -22.42
N GLU A 80 19.59 -15.15 -23.19
CA GLU A 80 20.41 -13.98 -22.91
C GLU A 80 20.06 -13.35 -21.55
N LEU A 81 18.75 -13.14 -21.24
CA LEU A 81 18.30 -12.57 -19.97
C LEU A 81 18.64 -13.47 -18.79
N PHE A 82 18.43 -14.78 -18.88
CA PHE A 82 18.81 -15.71 -17.82
C PHE A 82 20.30 -15.68 -17.55
N LYS A 83 21.12 -15.71 -18.61
CA LYS A 83 22.58 -15.62 -18.50
C LYS A 83 23.01 -14.30 -17.85
N TYR A 84 22.36 -13.21 -18.24
CA TYR A 84 22.57 -11.89 -17.64
C TYR A 84 22.19 -11.86 -16.16
N ALA A 85 21.00 -12.32 -15.81
CA ALA A 85 20.53 -12.37 -14.42
C ALA A 85 21.48 -13.19 -13.52
N HIS A 86 21.87 -14.39 -13.94
CA HIS A 86 22.79 -15.24 -13.19
C HIS A 86 24.22 -14.70 -13.09
N SER A 87 24.63 -13.79 -14.00
CA SER A 87 25.95 -13.14 -13.92
C SER A 87 26.12 -12.25 -12.69
N PHE A 88 25.04 -11.74 -12.12
CA PHE A 88 25.05 -10.96 -10.87
C PHE A 88 25.34 -11.81 -9.63
N LYS A 89 25.21 -13.14 -9.71
CA LYS A 89 25.46 -14.07 -8.61
C LYS A 89 24.71 -13.66 -7.36
N HIS A 90 23.41 -13.38 -7.50
CA HIS A 90 22.56 -12.91 -6.40
C HIS A 90 22.75 -13.72 -5.11
N ARG A 91 22.80 -13.04 -3.97
CA ARG A 91 22.86 -13.65 -2.63
C ARG A 91 21.95 -12.86 -1.68
N PHE A 92 21.06 -13.58 -1.02
CA PHE A 92 20.28 -12.95 0.06
C PHE A 92 21.22 -12.47 1.16
N LYS A 93 20.93 -11.30 1.69
CA LYS A 93 21.74 -10.63 2.71
C LYS A 93 21.45 -11.14 4.13
N THR A 94 20.25 -11.74 4.33
CA THR A 94 19.77 -12.26 5.61
C THR A 94 19.17 -13.64 5.43
N PHE A 95 19.20 -14.46 6.51
CA PHE A 95 18.53 -15.75 6.53
C PHE A 95 17.02 -15.60 6.30
N PHE A 96 16.38 -14.65 7.04
CA PHE A 96 14.94 -14.44 6.90
C PHE A 96 14.52 -13.99 5.50
N GLY A 97 15.31 -13.16 4.83
CA GLY A 97 15.07 -12.79 3.44
C GLY A 97 15.06 -13.97 2.48
N ALA A 98 16.01 -14.89 2.64
CA ALA A 98 16.08 -16.13 1.87
C ALA A 98 14.87 -17.03 2.16
N GLU A 99 14.59 -17.28 3.44
CA GLU A 99 13.45 -18.09 3.87
C GLU A 99 12.13 -17.52 3.34
N LYS A 100 11.91 -16.20 3.46
CA LYS A 100 10.70 -15.51 2.97
C LYS A 100 10.52 -15.68 1.47
N PHE A 101 11.60 -15.56 0.69
CA PHE A 101 11.53 -15.75 -0.75
C PHE A 101 11.10 -17.20 -1.09
N PHE A 102 11.79 -18.21 -0.57
CA PHE A 102 11.48 -19.60 -0.89
C PHE A 102 10.14 -20.08 -0.33
N LYS A 103 9.69 -19.52 0.79
CA LYS A 103 8.40 -19.87 1.37
C LYS A 103 7.22 -19.23 0.62
N SER A 104 7.35 -17.96 0.17
CA SER A 104 6.23 -17.17 -0.32
C SER A 104 6.25 -16.84 -1.81
N TYR A 105 7.42 -16.87 -2.47
CA TYR A 105 7.55 -16.42 -3.87
C TYR A 105 8.04 -17.50 -4.82
N ALA A 106 8.96 -18.37 -4.41
CA ALA A 106 9.53 -19.38 -5.29
C ALA A 106 8.47 -20.41 -5.70
N MET A 107 8.39 -20.68 -6.99
CA MET A 107 7.53 -21.72 -7.54
C MET A 107 7.98 -23.11 -7.09
N ARG A 108 7.01 -23.97 -6.83
CA ARG A 108 7.22 -25.36 -6.43
C ARG A 108 6.58 -26.32 -7.42
N THR A 109 6.99 -27.58 -7.37
CA THR A 109 6.31 -28.70 -8.05
C THR A 109 4.86 -28.81 -7.57
N ASN A 110 3.99 -29.45 -8.37
CA ASN A 110 2.55 -29.58 -8.08
C ASN A 110 2.25 -30.27 -6.73
N ASN A 111 3.15 -31.13 -6.25
CA ASN A 111 3.06 -31.75 -4.91
C ASN A 111 3.62 -30.85 -3.79
N GLY A 112 4.18 -29.68 -4.12
CA GLY A 112 4.73 -28.71 -3.17
C GLY A 112 6.08 -29.07 -2.55
N GLU A 113 6.70 -30.20 -2.96
CA GLU A 113 7.89 -30.75 -2.29
C GLU A 113 9.20 -30.11 -2.74
N ARG A 114 9.32 -29.70 -4.01
CA ARG A 114 10.58 -29.23 -4.58
C ARG A 114 10.43 -27.85 -5.22
N PHE A 115 11.51 -27.06 -5.19
CA PHE A 115 11.57 -25.73 -5.80
C PHE A 115 11.93 -25.84 -7.29
N LEU A 116 11.28 -24.98 -8.08
CA LEU A 116 11.46 -24.86 -9.52
C LEU A 116 12.14 -23.54 -9.93
N GLU A 117 12.10 -22.53 -9.04
CA GLU A 117 12.60 -21.17 -9.31
C GLU A 117 13.61 -20.73 -8.24
N ARG A 118 14.54 -19.89 -8.67
CA ARG A 118 15.40 -19.05 -7.84
C ARG A 118 15.02 -17.57 -8.00
N PHE A 119 15.66 -16.69 -7.24
CA PHE A 119 15.39 -15.26 -7.28
C PHE A 119 15.62 -14.69 -8.68
N GLU A 120 16.71 -15.09 -9.34
CA GLU A 120 17.05 -14.67 -10.69
C GLU A 120 15.98 -15.07 -11.71
N ASP A 121 15.40 -16.24 -11.57
CA ASP A 121 14.31 -16.71 -12.43
C ASP A 121 13.08 -15.80 -12.28
N ARG A 122 12.70 -15.48 -11.05
CA ARG A 122 11.57 -14.56 -10.78
C ARG A 122 11.83 -13.16 -11.32
N ALA A 123 13.07 -12.64 -11.17
CA ALA A 123 13.43 -11.34 -11.71
C ALA A 123 13.31 -11.29 -13.24
N VAL A 124 13.78 -12.34 -13.93
CA VAL A 124 13.67 -12.44 -15.40
C VAL A 124 12.21 -12.50 -15.83
N LEU A 125 11.39 -13.40 -15.24
CA LEU A 125 9.99 -13.54 -15.62
C LEU A 125 9.19 -12.27 -15.35
N THR A 126 9.44 -11.62 -14.24
CA THR A 126 8.80 -10.35 -13.89
C THR A 126 9.15 -9.25 -14.88
N ALA A 127 10.42 -9.16 -15.27
CA ALA A 127 10.87 -8.18 -16.25
C ALA A 127 10.26 -8.44 -17.64
N ILE A 128 10.26 -9.69 -18.11
CA ILE A 128 9.68 -10.03 -19.42
C ILE A 128 8.18 -9.74 -19.45
N ALA A 129 7.46 -10.06 -18.39
CA ALA A 129 6.00 -9.96 -18.37
C ALA A 129 5.50 -8.52 -18.59
N HIS A 130 6.22 -7.52 -18.09
CA HIS A 130 5.71 -6.14 -18.06
C HIS A 130 6.68 -5.11 -18.66
N SER A 131 7.66 -5.52 -19.44
CA SER A 131 8.55 -4.58 -20.13
C SER A 131 8.08 -4.31 -21.56
N THR A 132 8.20 -3.08 -22.00
CA THR A 132 7.79 -2.63 -23.34
C THR A 132 8.60 -3.31 -24.44
N ASN A 133 9.91 -3.54 -24.20
CA ASN A 133 10.81 -4.17 -25.14
C ASN A 133 11.95 -4.92 -24.41
N PHE A 134 12.79 -5.61 -25.18
CA PHE A 134 13.88 -6.41 -24.64
C PHE A 134 14.90 -5.61 -23.85
N ASP A 135 15.24 -4.41 -24.29
CA ASP A 135 16.24 -3.56 -23.60
C ASP A 135 15.69 -3.06 -22.27
N HIS A 136 14.41 -2.67 -22.22
CA HIS A 136 13.71 -2.35 -20.97
C HIS A 136 13.69 -3.58 -20.04
N ALA A 137 13.37 -4.76 -20.55
CA ALA A 137 13.40 -6.00 -19.74
C ALA A 137 14.79 -6.25 -19.14
N LYS A 138 15.84 -6.03 -19.89
CA LYS A 138 17.23 -6.20 -19.42
C LYS A 138 17.60 -5.21 -18.31
N ARG A 139 17.19 -3.93 -18.43
CA ARG A 139 17.37 -2.94 -17.37
C ARG A 139 16.54 -3.31 -16.12
N MET A 140 15.28 -3.72 -16.30
CA MET A 140 14.42 -4.16 -15.18
C MET A 140 14.99 -5.35 -14.44
N VAL A 141 15.54 -6.36 -15.12
CA VAL A 141 16.28 -7.47 -14.48
C VAL A 141 17.38 -6.94 -13.57
N LYS A 142 18.16 -5.97 -14.03
CA LYS A 142 19.23 -5.35 -13.25
C LYS A 142 18.67 -4.60 -12.02
N HIS A 143 17.64 -3.77 -12.22
CA HIS A 143 17.05 -3.00 -11.11
C HIS A 143 16.49 -3.90 -10.01
N ILE A 144 15.84 -5.00 -10.40
CA ILE A 144 15.27 -5.97 -9.44
C ILE A 144 16.38 -6.76 -8.72
N ILE A 145 17.37 -7.29 -9.45
CA ILE A 145 18.43 -8.12 -8.85
C ILE A 145 19.35 -7.31 -7.94
N GLU A 146 19.66 -6.07 -8.31
CA GLU A 146 20.44 -5.16 -7.47
C GLU A 146 19.62 -4.53 -6.34
N GLY A 147 18.30 -4.75 -6.31
CA GLY A 147 17.40 -4.33 -5.24
C GLY A 147 17.05 -2.85 -5.23
N ARG A 148 17.31 -2.09 -6.31
CA ARG A 148 16.91 -0.66 -6.41
C ARG A 148 15.42 -0.49 -6.58
N PHE A 149 14.76 -1.41 -7.29
CA PHE A 149 13.32 -1.44 -7.48
C PHE A 149 12.78 -2.83 -7.21
N GLN A 150 11.67 -2.91 -6.48
CA GLN A 150 10.95 -4.15 -6.21
C GLN A 150 9.47 -3.97 -6.51
N PRO A 151 8.91 -4.71 -7.49
CA PRO A 151 7.46 -4.77 -7.68
C PRO A 151 6.74 -5.31 -6.44
N ALA A 152 5.50 -4.89 -6.25
CA ALA A 152 4.67 -5.39 -5.17
C ALA A 152 4.50 -6.92 -5.24
N THR A 153 4.17 -7.53 -4.09
CA THR A 153 4.04 -8.98 -3.97
C THR A 153 3.20 -9.63 -5.07
N PRO A 154 1.99 -9.17 -5.43
CA PRO A 154 1.21 -9.82 -6.47
C PRO A 154 1.89 -9.80 -7.84
N THR A 155 2.46 -8.67 -8.24
CA THR A 155 3.19 -8.55 -9.51
C THR A 155 4.39 -9.49 -9.55
N PHE A 156 5.23 -9.44 -8.50
CA PHE A 156 6.44 -10.28 -8.42
C PHE A 156 6.13 -11.76 -8.31
N LEU A 157 5.04 -12.13 -7.62
CA LEU A 157 4.62 -13.53 -7.46
C LEU A 157 4.05 -14.12 -8.75
N ASN A 158 3.20 -13.36 -9.45
CA ASN A 158 2.35 -13.89 -10.52
C ASN A 158 2.92 -13.75 -11.94
N ALA A 159 3.84 -12.81 -12.15
CA ALA A 159 4.39 -12.53 -13.49
C ALA A 159 4.95 -13.78 -14.18
N GLY A 160 4.52 -14.03 -15.41
CA GLY A 160 4.97 -15.15 -16.25
C GLY A 160 4.52 -16.54 -15.81
N ARG A 161 3.60 -16.65 -14.84
CA ARG A 161 3.02 -17.94 -14.42
C ARG A 161 1.74 -18.26 -15.18
N ALA A 162 1.56 -19.49 -15.63
CA ALA A 162 0.37 -19.93 -16.37
C ALA A 162 -0.89 -19.95 -15.49
N ALA A 163 -0.79 -20.40 -14.23
CA ALA A 163 -1.88 -20.38 -13.26
C ALA A 163 -1.68 -19.21 -12.29
N ALA A 164 -1.70 -17.98 -12.83
CA ALA A 164 -1.44 -16.79 -12.06
C ALA A 164 -2.71 -16.19 -11.43
N GLY A 165 -2.53 -15.55 -10.26
CA GLY A 165 -3.44 -14.50 -9.80
C GLY A 165 -3.27 -13.22 -10.61
N GLY A 166 -3.96 -12.14 -10.19
CA GLY A 166 -3.75 -10.82 -10.80
C GLY A 166 -2.42 -10.18 -10.38
N PRO A 167 -1.86 -9.29 -11.18
CA PRO A 167 -0.66 -8.54 -10.82
C PRO A 167 -0.93 -7.39 -9.84
N THR A 168 -2.21 -7.08 -9.58
CA THR A 168 -2.67 -5.90 -8.84
C THR A 168 -2.80 -6.17 -7.36
N SER A 169 -2.35 -5.22 -6.54
CA SER A 169 -2.30 -5.37 -5.08
C SER A 169 -3.64 -5.11 -4.40
N CYS A 170 -4.35 -4.06 -4.83
CA CYS A 170 -5.57 -3.60 -4.19
C CYS A 170 -6.59 -3.10 -5.20
N TYR A 171 -7.87 -3.18 -4.77
CA TYR A 171 -9.03 -2.65 -5.51
C TYR A 171 -9.87 -1.80 -4.55
N LEU A 172 -10.43 -0.70 -5.06
CA LEU A 172 -11.37 0.13 -4.32
C LEU A 172 -12.67 0.19 -5.11
N LEU A 173 -13.76 -0.18 -4.46
CA LEU A 173 -15.08 -0.26 -5.07
C LEU A 173 -16.02 0.73 -4.41
N ARG A 174 -16.78 1.46 -5.22
CA ARG A 174 -17.88 2.31 -4.76
C ARG A 174 -19.12 1.46 -4.52
N THR A 175 -19.82 1.71 -3.43
CA THR A 175 -21.11 1.09 -3.14
C THR A 175 -22.17 2.16 -2.97
N ASP A 176 -23.23 2.08 -3.78
CA ASP A 176 -24.37 2.97 -3.71
C ASP A 176 -25.57 2.29 -3.04
N ASP A 177 -26.58 3.09 -2.64
CA ASP A 177 -27.69 2.67 -1.80
C ASP A 177 -28.80 1.93 -2.57
N ASN A 178 -28.43 0.86 -3.25
CA ASN A 178 -29.35 -0.05 -3.93
C ASN A 178 -28.84 -1.50 -3.89
N MET A 179 -29.74 -2.47 -4.05
CA MET A 179 -29.43 -3.90 -3.95
C MET A 179 -28.52 -4.36 -5.09
N GLU A 180 -28.61 -3.75 -6.25
CA GLU A 180 -27.81 -4.05 -7.43
C GLU A 180 -26.34 -3.74 -7.17
N SER A 181 -26.06 -2.54 -6.63
CA SER A 181 -24.69 -2.12 -6.25
C SER A 181 -24.14 -2.98 -5.11
N ILE A 182 -24.92 -3.25 -4.05
CA ILE A 182 -24.49 -4.09 -2.93
C ILE A 182 -24.21 -5.53 -3.38
N GLY A 183 -25.12 -6.11 -4.19
CA GLY A 183 -24.96 -7.47 -4.72
C GLY A 183 -23.77 -7.57 -5.69
N ARG A 184 -23.55 -6.56 -6.52
CA ARG A 184 -22.38 -6.49 -7.39
C ARG A 184 -21.10 -6.40 -6.58
N GLY A 185 -21.07 -5.54 -5.55
CA GLY A 185 -19.93 -5.41 -4.64
C GLY A 185 -19.56 -6.73 -3.96
N GLN A 186 -20.55 -7.55 -3.57
CA GLN A 186 -20.29 -8.90 -3.04
C GLN A 186 -19.67 -9.82 -4.10
N THR A 187 -20.17 -9.80 -5.32
CA THR A 187 -19.62 -10.60 -6.43
C THR A 187 -18.18 -10.20 -6.71
N ASP A 188 -17.90 -8.90 -6.78
CA ASP A 188 -16.56 -8.37 -7.04
C ASP A 188 -15.61 -8.67 -5.88
N ALA A 189 -16.08 -8.62 -4.62
CA ALA A 189 -15.29 -9.05 -3.46
C ALA A 189 -14.75 -10.48 -3.62
N LEU A 190 -15.63 -11.42 -4.02
CA LEU A 190 -15.25 -12.81 -4.26
C LEU A 190 -14.26 -12.96 -5.42
N GLN A 191 -14.54 -12.33 -6.56
CA GLN A 191 -13.73 -12.49 -7.77
C GLN A 191 -12.36 -11.82 -7.67
N LEU A 192 -12.28 -10.63 -7.09
CA LEU A 192 -11.04 -9.87 -6.95
C LEU A 192 -10.16 -10.45 -5.82
N SER A 193 -10.76 -10.89 -4.70
CA SER A 193 -10.05 -11.57 -3.62
C SER A 193 -9.42 -12.89 -4.11
N LYS A 194 -10.16 -13.69 -4.87
CA LYS A 194 -9.66 -14.92 -5.51
C LYS A 194 -8.39 -14.67 -6.35
N ARG A 195 -8.25 -13.48 -6.96
CA ARG A 195 -7.09 -13.11 -7.79
C ARG A 195 -5.88 -12.59 -6.99
N GLY A 196 -6.02 -12.44 -5.68
CA GLY A 196 -4.91 -12.08 -4.81
C GLY A 196 -4.85 -10.62 -4.36
N GLY A 197 -5.81 -9.78 -4.75
CA GLY A 197 -5.90 -8.40 -4.33
C GLY A 197 -6.73 -8.18 -3.07
N GLY A 198 -6.35 -7.21 -2.25
CA GLY A 198 -7.20 -6.69 -1.19
C GLY A 198 -8.30 -5.79 -1.77
N VAL A 199 -9.50 -5.80 -1.20
CA VAL A 199 -10.62 -5.01 -1.72
C VAL A 199 -11.17 -4.07 -0.66
N ALA A 200 -11.32 -2.79 -0.98
CA ALA A 200 -11.90 -1.79 -0.10
C ALA A 200 -13.24 -1.28 -0.63
N PHE A 201 -14.15 -0.97 0.27
CA PHE A 201 -15.49 -0.45 -0.04
C PHE A 201 -15.80 0.81 0.76
N SER A 202 -16.37 1.83 0.13
CA SER A 202 -17.04 2.92 0.83
C SER A 202 -18.49 2.54 1.08
N LEU A 203 -18.91 2.57 2.34
CA LEU A 203 -20.30 2.32 2.75
C LEU A 203 -21.06 3.61 3.06
N THR A 204 -20.44 4.76 2.83
CA THR A 204 -20.97 6.08 3.21
C THR A 204 -22.30 6.42 2.53
N ASN A 205 -22.53 5.93 1.32
CA ASN A 205 -23.79 6.19 0.61
C ASN A 205 -24.95 5.32 1.06
N ILE A 206 -24.69 4.21 1.76
CA ILE A 206 -25.73 3.31 2.23
C ILE A 206 -26.54 3.99 3.34
N ARG A 207 -27.87 3.94 3.23
CA ARG A 207 -28.77 4.53 4.23
C ARG A 207 -28.57 3.93 5.60
N GLU A 208 -28.72 4.75 6.61
CA GLU A 208 -28.57 4.39 8.01
C GLU A 208 -29.63 3.41 8.51
N THR A 209 -29.37 2.79 9.65
CA THR A 209 -30.35 1.98 10.39
C THR A 209 -31.61 2.80 10.69
N GLY A 210 -32.78 2.24 10.37
CA GLY A 210 -34.08 2.87 10.56
C GLY A 210 -34.48 3.87 9.49
N ALA A 211 -33.68 4.07 8.46
CA ALA A 211 -34.11 4.86 7.29
C ALA A 211 -35.28 4.19 6.55
N PRO A 212 -36.07 4.95 5.78
CA PRO A 212 -37.22 4.41 5.05
C PRO A 212 -36.80 3.44 3.95
N ILE A 213 -37.60 2.37 3.78
CA ILE A 213 -37.61 1.52 2.57
C ILE A 213 -39.01 1.56 1.97
N LYS A 214 -39.12 1.91 0.70
CA LYS A 214 -40.44 2.09 0.02
C LYS A 214 -41.38 3.03 0.79
N ASN A 215 -40.84 4.12 1.33
CA ASN A 215 -41.51 5.11 2.18
C ASN A 215 -42.04 4.58 3.52
N ILE A 216 -41.60 3.42 3.98
CA ILE A 216 -41.96 2.87 5.33
C ILE A 216 -40.76 3.12 6.24
N GLU A 217 -40.95 3.94 7.26
CA GLU A 217 -39.96 4.27 8.30
C GLU A 217 -39.52 3.05 9.09
N GLY A 218 -38.26 3.07 9.58
CA GLY A 218 -37.76 2.05 10.50
C GLY A 218 -37.33 0.74 9.82
N GLN A 219 -37.32 0.65 8.50
CA GLN A 219 -37.12 -0.62 7.81
C GLN A 219 -35.65 -0.94 7.48
N SER A 220 -34.80 0.06 7.31
CA SER A 220 -33.38 -0.18 6.96
C SER A 220 -32.64 -0.82 8.14
N SER A 221 -31.83 -1.84 7.85
CA SER A 221 -30.91 -2.47 8.80
C SER A 221 -29.55 -1.75 8.90
N GLY A 222 -29.31 -0.76 8.04
CA GLY A 222 -28.06 0.01 7.99
C GLY A 222 -26.87 -0.75 7.45
N ILE A 223 -25.66 -0.31 7.79
CA ILE A 223 -24.41 -0.77 7.19
C ILE A 223 -23.86 -2.10 7.76
N VAL A 224 -24.14 -2.44 9.01
CA VAL A 224 -23.52 -3.61 9.67
C VAL A 224 -23.83 -4.93 8.97
N PRO A 225 -25.06 -5.22 8.52
CA PRO A 225 -25.31 -6.43 7.74
C PRO A 225 -24.54 -6.50 6.41
N VAL A 226 -24.31 -5.35 5.75
CA VAL A 226 -23.47 -5.28 4.53
C VAL A 226 -22.02 -5.63 4.86
N MET A 227 -21.48 -5.11 5.98
CA MET A 227 -20.16 -5.47 6.47
C MET A 227 -20.03 -6.98 6.71
N LYS A 228 -21.04 -7.63 7.29
CA LYS A 228 -21.03 -9.09 7.52
C LYS A 228 -20.98 -9.88 6.20
N ILE A 229 -21.78 -9.50 5.22
CA ILE A 229 -21.78 -10.13 3.89
C ILE A 229 -20.38 -10.02 3.25
N LEU A 230 -19.74 -8.87 3.33
CA LEU A 230 -18.38 -8.65 2.80
C LEU A 230 -17.34 -9.46 3.58
N GLU A 231 -17.41 -9.49 4.90
CA GLU A 231 -16.51 -10.27 5.75
C GLU A 231 -16.55 -11.76 5.41
N ASP A 232 -17.76 -12.33 5.28
CA ASP A 232 -17.96 -13.73 4.94
C ASP A 232 -17.45 -14.03 3.51
N SER A 233 -17.63 -13.09 2.57
CA SER A 233 -17.14 -13.22 1.21
C SER A 233 -15.61 -13.30 1.16
N PHE A 234 -14.89 -12.45 1.91
CA PHE A 234 -13.43 -12.50 2.00
C PHE A 234 -12.92 -13.73 2.74
N THR A 235 -13.63 -14.18 3.76
CA THR A 235 -13.29 -15.40 4.49
C THR A 235 -13.41 -16.64 3.59
N TYR A 236 -14.39 -16.66 2.68
CA TYR A 236 -14.59 -17.76 1.72
C TYR A 236 -13.58 -17.72 0.57
N ALA A 237 -13.31 -16.54 0.01
CA ALA A 237 -12.44 -16.37 -1.15
C ALA A 237 -10.96 -16.29 -0.74
N ASP A 238 -10.43 -17.39 -0.18
CA ASP A 238 -9.01 -17.54 0.13
C ASP A 238 -8.18 -17.63 -1.18
N GLN A 239 -7.02 -16.99 -1.19
CA GLN A 239 -6.15 -16.83 -2.35
C GLN A 239 -5.28 -18.08 -2.56
N LEU A 240 -5.90 -19.22 -2.99
CA LEU A 240 -5.22 -20.47 -3.26
C LEU A 240 -4.34 -20.99 -2.10
N GLY A 241 -4.69 -20.67 -0.84
CA GLY A 241 -3.92 -21.02 0.34
C GLY A 241 -2.58 -20.27 0.50
N GLN A 242 -2.29 -19.28 -0.35
CA GLN A 242 -1.05 -18.51 -0.28
C GLN A 242 -1.22 -17.18 0.48
N ARG A 243 -2.43 -16.63 0.47
CA ARG A 243 -2.77 -15.40 1.17
C ARG A 243 -4.26 -15.44 1.54
N SER A 244 -4.62 -15.09 2.77
CA SER A 244 -6.04 -15.00 3.16
C SER A 244 -6.72 -13.84 2.47
N GLY A 245 -8.02 -14.00 2.11
CA GLY A 245 -8.82 -12.91 1.57
C GLY A 245 -8.87 -11.74 2.55
N ALA A 246 -8.66 -10.52 2.05
CA ALA A 246 -8.59 -9.32 2.88
C ALA A 246 -9.46 -8.19 2.32
N GLY A 247 -10.25 -7.58 3.19
CA GLY A 247 -11.13 -6.47 2.86
C GLY A 247 -11.04 -5.31 3.83
N ALA A 248 -11.39 -4.11 3.34
CA ALA A 248 -11.56 -2.92 4.16
C ALA A 248 -12.90 -2.25 3.85
N VAL A 249 -13.45 -1.59 4.85
CA VAL A 249 -14.66 -0.77 4.71
C VAL A 249 -14.43 0.62 5.29
N TYR A 250 -14.86 1.63 4.56
CA TYR A 250 -14.73 3.03 4.92
C TYR A 250 -16.08 3.68 5.17
N LEU A 251 -16.15 4.57 6.16
CA LEU A 251 -17.33 5.33 6.49
C LEU A 251 -16.99 6.77 6.84
N ASN A 252 -17.79 7.74 6.36
CA ASN A 252 -17.65 9.12 6.81
C ASN A 252 -18.10 9.27 8.26
N VAL A 253 -17.36 10.02 9.07
CA VAL A 253 -17.69 10.19 10.51
C VAL A 253 -19.00 10.93 10.76
N HIS A 254 -19.56 11.61 9.76
CA HIS A 254 -20.89 12.23 9.83
C HIS A 254 -22.04 11.32 9.39
N HIS A 255 -21.75 10.03 9.10
CA HIS A 255 -22.79 9.04 8.85
C HIS A 255 -23.50 8.63 10.15
N PRO A 256 -24.85 8.47 10.18
CA PRO A 256 -25.59 8.17 11.41
C PRO A 256 -25.20 6.86 12.09
N ASP A 257 -24.73 5.86 11.36
CA ASP A 257 -24.29 4.57 11.93
C ASP A 257 -22.82 4.55 12.38
N ILE A 258 -22.12 5.70 12.44
CA ILE A 258 -20.66 5.74 12.75
C ILE A 258 -20.30 5.06 14.07
N LEU A 259 -21.07 5.28 15.13
CA LEU A 259 -20.79 4.64 16.43
C LEU A 259 -20.98 3.13 16.37
N LYS A 260 -22.02 2.63 15.67
CA LYS A 260 -22.22 1.20 15.44
C LYS A 260 -21.10 0.59 14.64
N PHE A 261 -20.62 1.31 13.59
CA PHE A 261 -19.48 0.91 12.77
C PHE A 261 -18.23 0.70 13.63
N LEU A 262 -17.89 1.66 14.48
CA LEU A 262 -16.75 1.59 15.38
C LEU A 262 -16.89 0.45 16.39
N ASP A 263 -18.07 0.30 16.99
CA ASP A 263 -18.32 -0.73 18.00
C ASP A 263 -18.19 -2.17 17.48
N THR A 264 -18.26 -2.39 16.15
CA THR A 264 -18.01 -3.72 15.55
C THR A 264 -16.60 -4.26 15.84
N LYS A 265 -15.64 -3.40 16.19
CA LYS A 265 -14.24 -3.78 16.50
C LYS A 265 -13.93 -3.87 17.98
N ARG A 266 -14.88 -3.59 18.87
CA ARG A 266 -14.65 -3.77 20.32
C ARG A 266 -14.43 -5.25 20.66
N GLU A 267 -13.51 -5.51 21.58
CA GLU A 267 -13.20 -6.89 22.03
C GLU A 267 -14.43 -7.60 22.62
N ASN A 268 -15.30 -6.87 23.29
CA ASN A 268 -16.53 -7.37 23.92
C ASN A 268 -17.79 -7.15 23.06
N ALA A 269 -17.66 -6.87 21.77
CA ALA A 269 -18.81 -6.74 20.88
C ALA A 269 -19.61 -8.04 20.80
N ASP A 270 -20.96 -7.92 20.69
CA ASP A 270 -21.83 -9.05 20.42
C ASP A 270 -21.38 -9.74 19.11
N GLU A 271 -21.26 -11.07 19.14
CA GLU A 271 -20.81 -11.86 17.98
C GLU A 271 -21.67 -11.64 16.72
N LYS A 272 -22.92 -11.21 16.88
CA LYS A 272 -23.79 -10.89 15.73
C LYS A 272 -23.37 -9.65 14.97
N ILE A 273 -22.70 -8.70 15.63
CA ILE A 273 -22.24 -7.44 15.02
C ILE A 273 -20.72 -7.37 14.90
N ARG A 274 -19.99 -8.25 15.59
CA ARG A 274 -18.54 -8.24 15.63
C ARG A 274 -17.95 -8.50 14.24
N ILE A 275 -17.05 -7.62 13.81
CA ILE A 275 -16.26 -7.72 12.60
C ILE A 275 -14.82 -8.08 12.97
N LYS A 276 -14.36 -9.28 12.58
CA LYS A 276 -13.06 -9.82 12.97
C LYS A 276 -11.98 -9.53 11.91
N THR A 277 -12.30 -9.74 10.65
CA THR A 277 -11.30 -9.78 9.55
C THR A 277 -11.28 -8.52 8.68
N LEU A 278 -12.39 -7.75 8.58
CA LEU A 278 -12.37 -6.50 7.83
C LEU A 278 -11.55 -5.41 8.55
N SER A 279 -10.73 -4.70 7.81
CA SER A 279 -10.15 -3.44 8.25
C SER A 279 -11.20 -2.33 8.21
N LEU A 280 -11.18 -1.44 9.20
CA LEU A 280 -12.05 -0.27 9.24
C LEU A 280 -11.27 1.00 8.94
N GLY A 281 -11.83 1.88 8.10
CA GLY A 281 -11.34 3.22 7.84
C GLY A 281 -12.44 4.26 8.00
N ILE A 282 -12.07 5.49 8.30
CA ILE A 282 -13.00 6.61 8.42
C ILE A 282 -12.52 7.81 7.60
N MET A 283 -13.49 8.50 6.98
CA MET A 283 -13.28 9.78 6.33
C MET A 283 -13.62 10.88 7.35
N VAL A 284 -12.64 11.75 7.63
CA VAL A 284 -12.77 12.79 8.65
C VAL A 284 -12.69 14.17 8.01
N PRO A 285 -13.82 14.88 7.82
CA PRO A 285 -13.84 16.26 7.30
C PRO A 285 -13.23 17.25 8.30
N ASP A 286 -12.70 18.35 7.82
CA ASP A 286 -12.08 19.41 8.63
C ASP A 286 -13.06 20.02 9.65
N VAL A 287 -14.32 20.20 9.29
CA VAL A 287 -15.36 20.69 10.21
C VAL A 287 -15.45 19.85 11.48
N THR A 288 -15.14 18.55 11.42
CA THR A 288 -15.14 17.67 12.61
C THR A 288 -14.05 18.07 13.60
N PHE A 289 -12.87 18.47 13.12
CA PHE A 289 -11.77 18.98 13.98
C PHE A 289 -12.10 20.37 14.54
N GLU A 290 -12.78 21.21 13.78
CA GLU A 290 -13.23 22.53 14.24
C GLU A 290 -14.22 22.39 15.39
N LEU A 291 -15.23 21.52 15.25
CA LEU A 291 -16.21 21.22 16.30
C LEU A 291 -15.55 20.57 17.53
N LEU A 292 -14.56 19.71 17.32
CA LEU A 292 -13.77 19.16 18.43
C LEU A 292 -13.02 20.25 19.20
N LYS A 293 -12.43 21.21 18.49
CA LYS A 293 -11.65 22.31 19.07
C LYS A 293 -12.53 23.25 19.89
N THR A 294 -13.71 23.61 19.38
CA THR A 294 -14.69 24.45 20.09
C THR A 294 -15.42 23.71 21.22
N GLY A 295 -15.41 22.38 21.18
CA GLY A 295 -16.12 21.51 22.12
C GLY A 295 -17.62 21.43 21.87
N GLU A 296 -18.02 21.79 20.67
CA GLU A 296 -19.42 21.73 20.23
C GLU A 296 -19.83 20.31 19.88
N ASP A 297 -21.15 20.09 19.87
CA ASP A 297 -21.72 18.88 19.35
C ASP A 297 -21.74 18.91 17.82
N MET A 298 -21.53 17.76 17.21
CA MET A 298 -21.63 17.59 15.77
C MET A 298 -22.93 16.90 15.37
N TYR A 299 -23.34 17.10 14.11
CA TYR A 299 -24.47 16.40 13.53
C TYR A 299 -24.02 15.30 12.57
N LEU A 300 -24.75 14.18 12.62
CA LEU A 300 -24.69 13.10 11.66
C LEU A 300 -25.89 13.24 10.73
N PHE A 301 -25.70 13.02 9.44
CA PHE A 301 -26.69 13.31 8.41
C PHE A 301 -27.13 12.07 7.65
N SER A 302 -28.43 11.92 7.39
CA SER A 302 -28.99 10.80 6.61
C SER A 302 -28.54 10.84 5.15
N PRO A 303 -27.80 9.83 4.65
CA PRO A 303 -27.48 9.71 3.22
C PRO A 303 -28.74 9.62 2.34
N TYR A 304 -29.76 8.93 2.83
CA TYR A 304 -31.04 8.81 2.15
C TYR A 304 -31.70 10.17 1.90
N ASP A 305 -31.75 11.04 2.90
CA ASP A 305 -32.36 12.37 2.77
C ASP A 305 -31.53 13.29 1.89
N ILE A 306 -30.20 13.26 1.97
CA ILE A 306 -29.31 14.02 1.08
C ILE A 306 -29.60 13.62 -0.36
N LYS A 307 -29.64 12.34 -0.69
CA LYS A 307 -29.97 11.87 -2.05
C LYS A 307 -31.36 12.30 -2.47
N LYS A 308 -32.35 12.14 -1.60
CA LYS A 308 -33.75 12.47 -1.85
C LYS A 308 -34.00 13.98 -2.15
N TYR A 309 -33.39 14.86 -1.37
CA TYR A 309 -33.69 16.28 -1.44
C TYR A 309 -32.69 17.10 -2.27
N TYR A 310 -31.45 16.63 -2.40
CA TYR A 310 -30.41 17.33 -3.17
C TYR A 310 -29.97 16.57 -4.43
N GLY A 311 -30.41 15.31 -4.63
CA GLY A 311 -30.03 14.49 -5.78
C GLY A 311 -28.55 14.10 -5.79
N LYS A 312 -27.82 14.29 -4.70
CA LYS A 312 -26.40 14.02 -4.55
C LYS A 312 -26.16 12.85 -3.61
N ASP A 313 -25.15 12.03 -3.92
CA ASP A 313 -24.69 11.02 -2.97
C ASP A 313 -23.86 11.68 -1.87
N PHE A 314 -23.85 11.09 -0.69
CA PHE A 314 -23.12 11.63 0.46
C PHE A 314 -21.62 11.79 0.17
N THR A 315 -21.03 10.84 -0.55
CA THR A 315 -19.62 10.85 -0.93
C THR A 315 -19.25 11.92 -1.96
N ASP A 316 -20.24 12.48 -2.68
CA ASP A 316 -20.02 13.46 -3.75
C ASP A 316 -20.10 14.91 -3.27
N ILE A 317 -20.33 15.13 -1.97
CA ILE A 317 -20.34 16.45 -1.35
C ILE A 317 -19.21 16.60 -0.33
N SER A 318 -18.71 17.82 -0.16
CA SER A 318 -17.84 18.18 0.95
C SER A 318 -18.69 18.45 2.20
N ILE A 319 -18.55 17.62 3.24
CA ILE A 319 -19.30 17.84 4.48
C ILE A 319 -18.84 19.15 5.13
N THR A 320 -17.58 19.53 5.06
CA THR A 320 -17.10 20.81 5.57
C THR A 320 -17.82 21.99 4.93
N GLU A 321 -17.98 22.00 3.60
CA GLU A 321 -18.66 23.09 2.89
C GLU A 321 -20.20 23.05 3.08
N TRP A 322 -20.76 21.87 3.22
CA TRP A 322 -22.22 21.69 3.29
C TRP A 322 -22.76 21.64 4.72
N TYR A 323 -21.91 21.62 5.74
CA TYR A 323 -22.31 21.39 7.12
C TYR A 323 -23.44 22.30 7.59
N ASP A 324 -23.26 23.60 7.48
CA ASP A 324 -24.26 24.59 7.92
C ASP A 324 -25.56 24.49 7.11
N THR A 325 -25.48 24.22 5.82
CA THR A 325 -26.64 24.01 4.96
C THR A 325 -27.45 22.78 5.42
N LEU A 326 -26.77 21.66 5.68
CA LEU A 326 -27.41 20.44 6.15
C LEU A 326 -27.98 20.57 7.56
N VAL A 327 -27.31 21.34 8.43
CA VAL A 327 -27.81 21.61 9.79
C VAL A 327 -29.06 22.48 9.74
N ALA A 328 -29.13 23.47 8.87
CA ALA A 328 -30.27 24.38 8.75
C ALA A 328 -31.49 23.76 8.04
N ASP A 329 -31.29 22.75 7.19
CA ASP A 329 -32.41 22.13 6.45
C ASP A 329 -33.18 21.14 7.33
N GLU A 330 -34.43 21.50 7.69
CA GLU A 330 -35.31 20.68 8.53
C GLU A 330 -35.73 19.34 7.85
N ARG A 331 -35.61 19.24 6.53
CA ARG A 331 -35.96 18.02 5.77
C ARG A 331 -34.93 16.92 5.94
N ILE A 332 -33.69 17.28 6.30
CA ILE A 332 -32.60 16.33 6.53
C ILE A 332 -32.68 15.79 7.95
N LYS A 333 -32.87 14.48 8.07
CA LYS A 333 -32.78 13.79 9.36
C LYS A 333 -31.35 13.87 9.86
N LYS A 334 -31.19 14.32 11.08
CA LYS A 334 -29.87 14.49 11.70
C LYS A 334 -29.89 14.00 13.15
N THR A 335 -28.76 13.42 13.56
CA THR A 335 -28.53 12.96 14.92
C THR A 335 -27.40 13.75 15.55
N LYS A 336 -27.62 14.29 16.73
CA LYS A 336 -26.64 15.08 17.46
C LYS A 336 -25.74 14.19 18.30
N VAL A 337 -24.41 14.34 18.18
CA VAL A 337 -23.42 13.62 18.98
C VAL A 337 -22.30 14.56 19.43
N SER A 338 -21.67 14.26 20.56
CA SER A 338 -20.49 15.02 21.00
C SER A 338 -19.27 14.67 20.14
N ALA A 339 -18.67 15.67 19.49
CA ALA A 339 -17.41 15.50 18.74
C ALA A 339 -16.31 14.94 19.64
N ARG A 340 -16.19 15.41 20.88
CA ARG A 340 -15.23 14.91 21.87
C ARG A 340 -15.42 13.44 22.19
N LYS A 341 -16.68 12.99 22.38
CA LYS A 341 -17.00 11.59 22.62
C LYS A 341 -16.65 10.71 21.42
N LEU A 342 -16.90 11.18 20.21
CA LEU A 342 -16.54 10.46 18.98
C LEU A 342 -15.03 10.22 18.91
N PHE A 343 -14.20 11.26 19.08
CA PHE A 343 -12.75 11.11 19.05
C PHE A 343 -12.20 10.27 20.20
N GLN A 344 -12.83 10.34 21.39
CA GLN A 344 -12.51 9.43 22.48
C GLN A 344 -12.81 7.97 22.10
N THR A 345 -13.97 7.70 21.49
CA THR A 345 -14.35 6.35 21.03
C THR A 345 -13.38 5.86 19.96
N ILE A 346 -12.98 6.70 18.97
CA ILE A 346 -11.98 6.35 17.95
C ILE A 346 -10.67 5.92 18.63
N ALA A 347 -10.17 6.71 19.56
CA ALA A 347 -8.92 6.41 20.27
C ALA A 347 -9.02 5.11 21.11
N GLU A 348 -10.14 4.87 21.81
CA GLU A 348 -10.38 3.63 22.55
C GLU A 348 -10.32 2.41 21.63
N ILE A 349 -11.01 2.44 20.49
CA ILE A 349 -11.04 1.35 19.51
C ILE A 349 -9.64 1.14 18.90
N GLN A 350 -8.89 2.19 18.67
CA GLN A 350 -7.51 2.08 18.19
C GLN A 350 -6.58 1.43 19.22
N PHE A 351 -6.80 1.66 20.52
CA PHE A 351 -6.07 0.95 21.57
C PHE A 351 -6.40 -0.54 21.58
N GLU A 352 -7.66 -0.90 21.39
CA GLU A 352 -8.13 -2.29 21.43
C GLU A 352 -7.70 -3.08 20.17
N SER A 353 -7.73 -2.45 18.98
CA SER A 353 -7.66 -3.16 17.69
C SER A 353 -6.66 -2.60 16.69
N GLY A 354 -6.11 -1.41 16.90
CA GLY A 354 -5.31 -0.67 15.91
C GLY A 354 -6.14 0.05 14.85
N TYR A 355 -7.45 -0.18 14.77
CA TYR A 355 -8.41 0.45 13.84
C TYR A 355 -9.23 1.53 14.54
N PRO A 356 -9.88 2.45 13.81
CA PRO A 356 -9.90 2.60 12.36
C PRO A 356 -8.67 3.33 11.81
N TYR A 357 -8.45 3.21 10.50
CA TYR A 357 -7.59 4.13 9.74
C TYR A 357 -8.31 5.47 9.59
N LEU A 358 -7.56 6.56 9.43
CA LEU A 358 -8.12 7.88 9.17
C LEU A 358 -7.69 8.39 7.80
N VAL A 359 -8.64 8.96 7.06
CA VAL A 359 -8.38 9.80 5.89
C VAL A 359 -8.86 11.19 6.22
N PHE A 360 -7.96 12.17 6.18
CA PHE A 360 -8.31 13.59 6.33
C PHE A 360 -8.94 14.05 5.01
N GLU A 361 -10.27 14.09 4.99
CA GLU A 361 -11.06 14.16 3.76
C GLU A 361 -10.76 15.41 2.95
N ASP A 362 -10.73 16.56 3.59
CA ASP A 362 -10.51 17.82 2.88
C ASP A 362 -9.06 17.94 2.39
N THR A 363 -8.07 17.57 3.23
CA THR A 363 -6.66 17.53 2.82
C THR A 363 -6.45 16.56 1.64
N ALA A 364 -7.06 15.38 1.66
CA ALA A 364 -6.97 14.42 0.57
C ALA A 364 -7.58 14.98 -0.73
N ASN A 365 -8.73 15.63 -0.64
CA ASN A 365 -9.41 16.23 -1.79
C ASN A 365 -8.75 17.52 -2.30
N GLU A 366 -8.13 18.30 -1.43
CA GLU A 366 -7.31 19.46 -1.82
C GLU A 366 -6.12 19.02 -2.68
N HIS A 367 -5.47 17.92 -2.31
CA HIS A 367 -4.34 17.35 -3.05
C HIS A 367 -4.74 16.46 -4.23
N ASN A 368 -6.03 16.23 -4.46
CA ASN A 368 -6.49 15.41 -5.57
C ASN A 368 -6.17 16.09 -6.92
N PRO A 369 -5.32 15.49 -7.78
CA PRO A 369 -4.94 16.09 -9.05
C PRO A 369 -6.06 16.06 -10.10
N VAL A 370 -7.16 15.36 -9.84
CA VAL A 370 -8.24 15.14 -10.80
C VAL A 370 -9.63 15.43 -10.19
N LYS A 371 -9.74 16.58 -9.53
CA LYS A 371 -11.00 17.08 -8.94
C LYS A 371 -12.13 17.19 -9.97
N ASN A 372 -11.79 17.41 -11.25
CA ASN A 372 -12.71 17.41 -12.37
C ASN A 372 -13.38 16.06 -12.66
N ILE A 373 -12.80 14.96 -12.20
CA ILE A 373 -13.39 13.61 -12.33
C ILE A 373 -14.30 13.31 -11.15
N GLY A 374 -13.89 13.66 -9.95
CA GLY A 374 -14.67 13.41 -8.73
C GLY A 374 -13.88 13.60 -7.44
N ARG A 375 -14.54 13.26 -6.32
CA ARG A 375 -13.96 13.34 -4.97
C ARG A 375 -13.34 12.01 -4.56
N ILE A 376 -12.32 12.09 -3.72
CA ILE A 376 -11.77 10.95 -2.99
C ILE A 376 -12.77 10.59 -1.88
N GLN A 377 -13.22 9.34 -1.85
CA GLN A 377 -14.32 8.85 -1.00
C GLN A 377 -13.87 7.80 0.01
N GLN A 378 -12.69 7.24 -0.18
CA GLN A 378 -12.11 6.15 0.61
C GLN A 378 -10.63 6.00 0.28
N SER A 379 -9.98 5.08 0.97
CA SER A 379 -8.68 4.56 0.61
C SER A 379 -8.71 3.02 0.50
N ASN A 380 -7.55 2.42 0.21
CA ASN A 380 -7.41 0.98 0.13
C ASN A 380 -7.18 0.33 1.51
N LEU A 381 -6.90 -0.97 1.49
CA LEU A 381 -6.61 -1.78 2.68
C LEU A 381 -5.44 -1.25 3.53
N CYS A 382 -4.50 -0.52 2.92
CA CYS A 382 -3.30 0.00 3.59
C CYS A 382 -3.22 1.54 3.61
N SER A 383 -4.28 2.24 3.21
CA SER A 383 -4.45 3.71 3.29
C SER A 383 -3.50 4.55 2.44
N GLU A 384 -2.88 3.98 1.38
CA GLU A 384 -1.99 4.73 0.48
C GLU A 384 -2.62 5.12 -0.85
N ILE A 385 -3.78 4.55 -1.23
CA ILE A 385 -4.42 4.85 -2.51
C ILE A 385 -5.53 5.87 -2.33
N LEU A 386 -5.40 6.98 -3.02
CA LEU A 386 -6.36 8.08 -3.01
C LEU A 386 -6.67 8.48 -4.47
N GLN A 387 -7.77 7.96 -5.00
CA GLN A 387 -8.24 8.24 -6.35
C GLN A 387 -9.75 8.47 -6.34
N PRO A 388 -10.30 9.30 -7.25
CA PRO A 388 -11.73 9.49 -7.34
C PRO A 388 -12.43 8.31 -8.02
N GLN A 389 -13.67 8.07 -7.62
CA GLN A 389 -14.55 7.07 -8.19
C GLN A 389 -15.83 7.73 -8.71
N THR A 390 -16.46 7.13 -9.73
CA THR A 390 -17.75 7.60 -10.25
C THR A 390 -18.83 6.52 -10.10
N PRO A 391 -20.10 6.91 -9.94
CA PRO A 391 -21.19 5.95 -9.75
C PRO A 391 -21.47 5.11 -10.99
N SER A 392 -22.02 3.91 -10.79
CA SER A 392 -22.65 3.09 -11.81
C SER A 392 -24.17 3.20 -11.72
N THR A 393 -24.86 3.01 -12.85
CA THR A 393 -26.31 2.86 -12.87
C THR A 393 -26.72 1.48 -13.39
N PHE A 394 -27.88 0.98 -12.92
CA PHE A 394 -28.36 -0.36 -13.22
C PHE A 394 -29.80 -0.32 -13.70
N ASN A 395 -30.14 -1.20 -14.64
CA ASN A 395 -31.53 -1.44 -15.07
C ASN A 395 -32.27 -2.36 -14.06
N ALA A 396 -33.54 -2.56 -14.27
CA ALA A 396 -34.37 -3.39 -13.39
C ALA A 396 -33.96 -4.89 -13.37
N ALA A 397 -33.16 -5.35 -14.32
CA ALA A 397 -32.61 -6.70 -14.36
C ALA A 397 -31.25 -6.81 -13.58
N GLY A 398 -30.74 -5.71 -13.07
CA GLY A 398 -29.44 -5.66 -12.39
C GLY A 398 -28.23 -5.60 -13.33
N GLU A 399 -28.46 -5.28 -14.62
CA GLU A 399 -27.40 -5.08 -15.58
C GLU A 399 -26.96 -3.62 -15.59
N PHE A 400 -25.68 -3.34 -15.88
CA PHE A 400 -25.20 -1.98 -16.00
C PHE A 400 -25.87 -1.22 -17.14
N GLU A 401 -26.44 -0.06 -16.85
CA GLU A 401 -26.81 0.95 -17.84
C GLU A 401 -25.63 1.89 -18.12
N GLU A 402 -24.94 2.30 -17.04
CA GLU A 402 -23.67 3.03 -17.10
C GLU A 402 -22.67 2.40 -16.15
N VAL A 403 -21.46 2.20 -16.64
CA VAL A 403 -20.36 1.65 -15.86
C VAL A 403 -19.53 2.79 -15.26
N GLY A 404 -19.50 2.87 -13.94
CA GLY A 404 -18.67 3.83 -13.21
C GLY A 404 -17.20 3.44 -13.15
N ARG A 405 -16.38 4.34 -12.62
CA ARG A 405 -14.93 4.11 -12.43
C ARG A 405 -14.67 3.62 -11.01
N ASP A 406 -14.21 2.39 -10.90
CA ASP A 406 -13.56 1.87 -9.70
C ASP A 406 -12.03 1.78 -9.91
N ILE A 407 -11.29 1.44 -8.87
CA ILE A 407 -9.85 1.65 -8.82
C ILE A 407 -9.12 0.32 -8.74
N ALA A 408 -8.07 0.18 -9.56
CA ALA A 408 -7.02 -0.82 -9.43
C ALA A 408 -5.71 -0.14 -8.99
N CYS A 409 -4.95 -0.80 -8.11
CA CYS A 409 -3.72 -0.27 -7.54
C CYS A 409 -2.52 -1.11 -7.96
N ASN A 410 -1.64 -0.54 -8.79
CA ASN A 410 -0.44 -1.17 -9.31
C ASN A 410 0.80 -0.59 -8.64
N LEU A 411 1.40 -1.36 -7.73
CA LEU A 411 2.46 -0.89 -6.83
C LEU A 411 3.83 -1.48 -7.14
N GLY A 412 4.85 -0.70 -6.85
CA GLY A 412 6.24 -1.10 -6.74
C GLY A 412 7.00 -0.06 -5.94
N SER A 413 8.12 -0.43 -5.34
CA SER A 413 8.86 0.48 -4.45
C SER A 413 10.33 0.57 -4.78
N LEU A 414 10.87 1.78 -4.72
CA LEU A 414 12.29 2.09 -4.81
C LEU A 414 12.95 1.92 -3.43
N ASN A 415 14.19 1.47 -3.42
CA ASN A 415 15.01 1.32 -2.23
C ASN A 415 15.84 2.57 -2.00
N VAL A 416 15.43 3.43 -1.08
CA VAL A 416 16.05 4.73 -0.82
C VAL A 416 17.56 4.64 -0.59
N ALA A 417 18.01 3.66 0.22
CA ALA A 417 19.43 3.51 0.52
C ALA A 417 20.27 3.14 -0.73
N LEU A 418 19.72 2.37 -1.65
CA LEU A 418 20.41 1.98 -2.88
C LEU A 418 20.28 3.05 -3.97
N MET A 419 19.16 3.75 -4.02
CA MET A 419 18.96 4.86 -4.94
C MET A 419 19.91 6.04 -4.65
N ASN A 420 20.12 6.37 -3.36
CA ASN A 420 21.09 7.42 -2.98
C ASN A 420 22.56 7.07 -3.30
N LYS A 421 22.86 5.79 -3.58
CA LYS A 421 24.18 5.35 -4.04
C LYS A 421 24.32 5.33 -5.56
N ALA A 422 23.23 5.53 -6.29
CA ALA A 422 23.24 5.53 -7.75
C ALA A 422 23.82 6.86 -8.29
N THR A 423 24.46 6.79 -9.45
CA THR A 423 24.79 8.02 -10.19
C THR A 423 23.51 8.73 -10.62
N PRO A 424 23.53 10.05 -10.86
CA PRO A 424 22.33 10.78 -11.30
C PRO A 424 21.62 10.14 -12.51
N GLY A 425 22.39 9.71 -13.51
CA GLY A 425 21.83 9.04 -14.70
C GLY A 425 21.19 7.69 -14.37
N LEU A 426 21.78 6.88 -13.48
CA LEU A 426 21.22 5.61 -13.06
C LEU A 426 19.99 5.80 -12.15
N PHE A 427 19.99 6.87 -11.36
CA PHE A 427 18.84 7.26 -10.55
C PHE A 427 17.64 7.57 -11.46
N ALA A 428 17.81 8.47 -12.40
CA ALA A 428 16.79 8.84 -13.39
C ALA A 428 16.28 7.59 -14.15
N GLU A 429 17.18 6.81 -14.75
CA GLU A 429 16.86 5.57 -15.47
C GLU A 429 16.02 4.61 -14.60
N THR A 430 16.39 4.43 -13.34
CA THR A 430 15.66 3.51 -12.45
C THR A 430 14.24 3.98 -12.16
N VAL A 431 14.04 5.28 -11.92
CA VAL A 431 12.69 5.86 -11.68
C VAL A 431 11.85 5.75 -12.95
N GLU A 432 12.39 6.15 -14.09
CA GLU A 432 11.70 6.16 -15.38
C GLU A 432 11.31 4.75 -15.81
N ASP A 433 12.23 3.79 -15.73
CA ASP A 433 11.96 2.39 -16.01
C ASP A 433 10.90 1.79 -15.07
N ALA A 434 10.91 2.17 -13.80
CA ALA A 434 9.90 1.72 -12.84
C ALA A 434 8.50 2.27 -13.16
N VAL A 435 8.40 3.54 -13.57
CA VAL A 435 7.13 4.15 -14.01
C VAL A 435 6.60 3.45 -15.26
N GLU A 436 7.46 3.22 -16.26
CA GLU A 436 7.06 2.51 -17.48
C GLU A 436 6.63 1.07 -17.20
N PHE A 437 7.37 0.35 -16.36
CA PHE A 437 7.03 -1.01 -15.93
C PHE A 437 5.66 -1.07 -15.24
N LEU A 438 5.40 -0.21 -14.25
CA LEU A 438 4.12 -0.16 -13.55
C LEU A 438 2.98 0.28 -14.46
N SER A 439 3.23 1.17 -15.42
CA SER A 439 2.26 1.58 -16.43
C SER A 439 1.85 0.41 -17.33
N ASN A 440 2.79 -0.47 -17.66
CA ASN A 440 2.50 -1.69 -18.42
C ASN A 440 1.74 -2.72 -17.57
N VAL A 441 2.05 -2.85 -16.26
CA VAL A 441 1.25 -3.66 -15.33
C VAL A 441 -0.21 -3.19 -15.33
N ALA A 442 -0.45 -1.88 -15.28
CA ALA A 442 -1.79 -1.31 -15.34
C ALA A 442 -2.48 -1.58 -16.68
N ALA A 443 -1.76 -1.47 -17.79
CA ALA A 443 -2.32 -1.63 -19.13
C ALA A 443 -2.61 -3.10 -19.51
N GLU A 444 -1.79 -4.05 -19.01
CA GLU A 444 -1.87 -5.47 -19.36
C GLU A 444 -2.65 -6.31 -18.33
N GLY A 445 -3.06 -5.72 -17.20
CA GLY A 445 -3.84 -6.40 -16.17
C GLY A 445 -5.19 -6.89 -16.67
N ASP A 446 -5.55 -8.15 -16.39
CA ASP A 446 -6.89 -8.67 -16.65
C ASP A 446 -7.85 -8.30 -15.51
N PHE A 447 -8.77 -7.40 -15.79
CA PHE A 447 -9.81 -6.92 -14.85
C PHE A 447 -11.21 -7.34 -15.26
N SER A 448 -11.36 -8.20 -16.26
CA SER A 448 -12.64 -8.60 -16.87
C SER A 448 -13.70 -9.14 -15.89
N SER A 449 -13.25 -9.64 -14.72
CA SER A 449 -14.15 -10.10 -13.67
C SER A 449 -14.90 -8.97 -12.95
N SER A 450 -14.44 -7.70 -13.05
CA SER A 450 -15.05 -6.51 -12.45
C SER A 450 -15.11 -5.37 -13.47
N PRO A 451 -16.23 -5.18 -14.19
CA PRO A 451 -16.37 -4.17 -15.24
C PRO A 451 -16.06 -2.75 -14.82
N THR A 452 -16.36 -2.38 -13.57
CA THR A 452 -16.09 -1.03 -13.04
C THR A 452 -14.60 -0.79 -12.80
N VAL A 453 -13.88 -1.82 -12.35
CA VAL A 453 -12.43 -1.79 -12.20
C VAL A 453 -11.74 -1.77 -13.56
N GLU A 454 -12.20 -2.62 -14.50
CA GLU A 454 -11.67 -2.65 -15.87
C GLU A 454 -11.80 -1.28 -16.54
N TYR A 455 -13.00 -0.71 -16.48
CA TYR A 455 -13.27 0.62 -17.03
C TYR A 455 -12.44 1.68 -16.34
N GLY A 456 -12.49 1.76 -15.01
CA GLY A 456 -11.74 2.78 -14.24
C GLY A 456 -10.24 2.71 -14.50
N ASN A 457 -9.66 1.50 -14.49
CA ASN A 457 -8.22 1.31 -14.76
C ASN A 457 -7.85 1.71 -16.20
N SER A 458 -8.68 1.36 -17.20
CA SER A 458 -8.44 1.76 -18.59
C SER A 458 -8.43 3.27 -18.81
N GLN A 459 -9.25 4.00 -18.03
CA GLN A 459 -9.35 5.45 -18.09
C GLN A 459 -8.22 6.15 -17.35
N ALA A 460 -7.84 5.65 -16.19
CA ALA A 460 -6.89 6.27 -15.28
C ALA A 460 -5.44 5.86 -15.52
N ARG A 461 -5.20 4.60 -15.84
CA ARG A 461 -3.85 4.00 -15.92
C ARG A 461 -2.95 4.40 -14.73
N ALA A 462 -3.57 4.47 -13.55
CA ALA A 462 -2.92 4.92 -12.33
C ALA A 462 -1.92 3.90 -11.81
N ILE A 463 -0.82 4.41 -11.27
CA ILE A 463 0.22 3.61 -10.62
C ILE A 463 0.51 4.15 -9.22
N GLY A 464 1.22 3.39 -8.41
CA GLY A 464 1.68 3.79 -7.09
C GLY A 464 3.16 3.44 -6.93
N LEU A 465 4.05 4.31 -7.43
CA LEU A 465 5.48 4.21 -7.17
C LEU A 465 5.75 4.61 -5.72
N GLY A 466 6.20 3.65 -4.92
CA GLY A 466 6.46 3.81 -3.50
C GLY A 466 7.93 3.78 -3.14
N GLN A 467 8.18 3.82 -1.83
CA GLN A 467 9.52 3.87 -1.25
C GLN A 467 9.68 2.85 -0.13
N MET A 468 10.88 2.30 0.04
CA MET A 468 11.27 1.48 1.18
C MET A 468 12.70 1.80 1.59
N ASN A 469 13.07 1.42 2.81
CA ASN A 469 14.44 1.54 3.33
C ASN A 469 14.90 2.98 3.63
N LEU A 470 13.97 3.90 3.96
CA LEU A 470 14.36 5.26 4.35
C LEU A 470 15.13 5.25 5.67
N HIS A 471 14.59 4.60 6.72
CA HIS A 471 15.31 4.54 8.00
C HIS A 471 16.60 3.75 7.89
N GLY A 472 16.63 2.68 7.08
CA GLY A 472 17.87 1.94 6.81
C GLY A 472 18.94 2.82 6.16
N HIS A 473 18.57 3.72 5.25
CA HIS A 473 19.47 4.72 4.71
C HIS A 473 20.04 5.62 5.80
N PHE A 474 19.20 6.16 6.68
CA PHE A 474 19.65 7.01 7.78
C PHE A 474 20.54 6.28 8.78
N ILE A 475 20.22 5.03 9.12
CA ILE A 475 21.07 4.19 9.98
C ILE A 475 22.47 4.02 9.37
N GLU A 476 22.55 3.72 8.07
CA GLU A 476 23.81 3.53 7.37
C GLU A 476 24.63 4.82 7.28
N GLN A 477 23.98 5.97 7.14
CA GLN A 477 24.65 7.28 7.10
C GLN A 477 24.94 7.88 8.49
N GLY A 478 24.42 7.29 9.56
CA GLY A 478 24.55 7.84 10.91
C GLY A 478 23.66 9.06 11.16
N ILE A 479 22.61 9.26 10.38
CA ILE A 479 21.65 10.35 10.49
C ILE A 479 20.53 9.94 11.45
N ARG A 480 20.15 10.81 12.38
CA ARG A 480 19.02 10.53 13.27
C ARG A 480 17.71 10.80 12.55
N TYR A 481 16.80 9.82 12.54
CA TYR A 481 15.51 9.92 11.85
C TYR A 481 14.68 11.15 12.26
N ASN A 482 14.70 11.53 13.52
CA ASN A 482 13.97 12.68 14.08
C ASN A 482 14.75 14.01 14.00
N SER A 483 15.72 14.13 13.11
CA SER A 483 16.49 15.35 12.88
C SER A 483 15.99 16.15 11.70
N GLU A 484 16.25 17.45 11.70
CA GLU A 484 16.01 18.32 10.56
C GLU A 484 16.78 17.85 9.31
N GLU A 485 18.03 17.42 9.48
CA GLU A 485 18.86 16.86 8.43
C GLU A 485 18.17 15.69 7.71
N ALA A 486 17.57 14.75 8.46
CA ALA A 486 16.83 13.61 7.90
C ALA A 486 15.61 14.06 7.07
N VAL A 487 14.86 15.03 7.59
CA VAL A 487 13.68 15.57 6.89
C VAL A 487 14.08 16.26 5.58
N GLN A 488 15.14 17.04 5.59
CA GLN A 488 15.62 17.73 4.38
C GLN A 488 16.21 16.76 3.36
N GLU A 489 16.95 15.73 3.80
CA GLU A 489 17.45 14.70 2.91
C GLU A 489 16.32 13.90 2.25
N TRP A 490 15.27 13.58 3.02
CA TRP A 490 14.08 12.94 2.50
C TRP A 490 13.34 13.82 1.48
N ARG A 491 13.17 15.13 1.75
CA ARG A 491 12.58 16.07 0.80
C ARG A 491 13.31 16.09 -0.53
N ARG A 492 14.63 16.25 -0.49
CA ARG A 492 15.49 16.28 -1.67
C ARG A 492 15.33 15.01 -2.51
N TYR A 493 15.37 13.86 -1.86
CA TYR A 493 15.23 12.57 -2.52
C TYR A 493 13.86 12.40 -3.19
N ILE A 494 12.76 12.61 -2.45
CA ILE A 494 11.41 12.39 -2.99
C ILE A 494 11.08 13.40 -4.10
N ARG A 495 11.59 14.61 -4.03
CA ARG A 495 11.47 15.61 -5.08
C ARG A 495 12.12 15.12 -6.39
N ALA A 496 13.33 14.59 -6.33
CA ALA A 496 14.01 14.04 -7.51
C ALA A 496 13.23 12.85 -8.11
N VAL A 497 12.70 11.94 -7.27
CA VAL A 497 11.84 10.84 -7.73
C VAL A 497 10.61 11.38 -8.44
N THR A 498 9.94 12.38 -7.85
CA THR A 498 8.73 12.98 -8.42
C THR A 498 8.98 13.61 -9.78
N TYR A 499 10.07 14.35 -9.92
CA TYR A 499 10.47 14.97 -11.20
C TYR A 499 10.60 13.93 -12.32
N HIS A 500 11.39 12.89 -12.10
CA HIS A 500 11.59 11.83 -13.09
C HIS A 500 10.32 11.00 -13.35
N ALA A 501 9.49 10.79 -12.32
CA ALA A 501 8.23 10.07 -12.49
C ALA A 501 7.24 10.86 -13.38
N ILE A 502 7.11 12.16 -13.16
CA ILE A 502 6.27 13.03 -13.99
C ILE A 502 6.86 13.11 -15.40
N SER A 503 8.16 13.33 -15.55
CA SER A 503 8.83 13.42 -16.86
C SER A 503 8.57 12.17 -17.71
N LYS A 504 8.66 10.97 -17.10
CA LYS A 504 8.38 9.70 -17.81
C LYS A 504 6.89 9.57 -18.17
N SER A 505 5.99 9.99 -17.32
CA SER A 505 4.56 9.95 -17.63
C SER A 505 4.20 10.90 -18.78
N VAL A 506 4.84 12.05 -18.89
CA VAL A 506 4.73 12.97 -20.03
C VAL A 506 5.28 12.32 -21.31
N GLU A 507 6.45 11.69 -21.25
CA GLU A 507 7.02 10.95 -22.37
C GLU A 507 6.06 9.86 -22.87
N LEU A 508 5.52 9.04 -21.96
CA LEU A 508 4.53 8.02 -22.31
C LEU A 508 3.24 8.61 -22.91
N ALA A 509 2.82 9.80 -22.46
CA ALA A 509 1.68 10.49 -23.04
C ALA A 509 1.91 10.96 -24.48
N ARG A 510 3.14 11.42 -24.81
CA ARG A 510 3.54 11.74 -26.18
C ARG A 510 3.44 10.53 -27.12
N GLU A 511 3.80 9.35 -26.62
CA GLU A 511 3.82 8.11 -27.40
C GLU A 511 2.45 7.45 -27.52
N ARG A 512 1.66 7.50 -26.43
CA ARG A 512 0.47 6.64 -26.28
C ARG A 512 -0.84 7.42 -26.09
N SER A 513 -0.85 8.64 -25.70
CA SER A 513 -1.95 9.56 -25.33
C SER A 513 -2.10 9.81 -23.82
N PRO A 514 -2.59 10.98 -23.41
CA PRO A 514 -2.92 11.28 -22.01
C PRO A 514 -4.01 10.36 -21.44
N PHE A 515 -4.10 10.30 -20.11
CA PHE A 515 -5.23 9.63 -19.43
C PHE A 515 -6.55 10.34 -19.72
N ASN A 516 -7.66 9.60 -19.63
CA ASN A 516 -8.99 10.18 -19.90
C ASN A 516 -9.46 11.05 -18.74
N GLY A 517 -9.67 12.33 -19.00
CA GLY A 517 -9.99 13.39 -18.01
C GLY A 517 -8.77 14.23 -17.65
N PHE A 518 -7.73 14.20 -18.46
CA PHE A 518 -6.58 15.13 -18.32
C PHE A 518 -6.98 16.60 -18.46
N GLU A 519 -7.86 16.90 -19.41
CA GLU A 519 -8.41 18.25 -19.56
C GLU A 519 -9.14 18.70 -18.29
N GLY A 520 -8.78 19.88 -17.78
CA GLY A 520 -9.35 20.45 -16.55
C GLY A 520 -8.77 19.85 -15.26
N SER A 521 -7.80 18.95 -15.34
CA SER A 521 -7.12 18.38 -14.18
C SER A 521 -6.14 19.36 -13.54
N GLY A 522 -5.81 19.13 -12.28
CA GLY A 522 -4.77 19.87 -11.56
C GLY A 522 -3.37 19.67 -12.16
N TRP A 523 -3.14 18.60 -12.93
CA TRP A 523 -1.94 18.43 -13.75
C TRP A 523 -1.89 19.49 -14.86
N GLN A 524 -2.96 19.62 -15.64
CA GLN A 524 -3.02 20.61 -16.73
C GLN A 524 -2.97 22.04 -16.20
N ASN A 525 -3.69 22.31 -15.11
CA ASN A 525 -3.81 23.67 -14.56
C ASN A 525 -2.61 24.09 -13.69
N GLY A 526 -1.61 23.25 -13.52
CA GLY A 526 -0.41 23.53 -12.73
C GLY A 526 -0.58 23.41 -11.22
N GLU A 527 -1.75 23.02 -10.71
CA GLU A 527 -2.00 22.93 -9.26
C GLU A 527 -0.99 22.03 -8.55
N VAL A 528 -0.62 20.90 -9.17
CA VAL A 528 0.33 19.93 -8.58
C VAL A 528 1.75 20.51 -8.58
N VAL A 529 2.21 21.01 -9.72
CA VAL A 529 3.57 21.53 -9.86
C VAL A 529 3.75 22.81 -9.04
N ASN A 530 2.77 23.71 -9.01
CA ASN A 530 2.84 24.92 -8.19
C ASN A 530 2.97 24.60 -6.69
N ARG A 531 2.28 23.56 -6.18
CA ARG A 531 2.44 23.10 -4.80
C ARG A 531 3.86 22.63 -4.50
N ILE A 532 4.50 21.97 -5.46
CA ILE A 532 5.89 21.54 -5.35
C ILE A 532 6.82 22.76 -5.34
N ILE A 533 6.60 23.72 -6.22
CA ILE A 533 7.37 24.97 -6.29
C ILE A 533 7.21 25.76 -4.98
N ASP A 534 6.00 25.86 -4.44
CA ASP A 534 5.74 26.51 -3.15
C ASP A 534 6.52 25.82 -2.00
N ASP A 535 6.58 24.47 -1.98
CA ASP A 535 7.37 23.73 -1.00
C ASP A 535 8.88 23.96 -1.18
N ILE A 536 9.36 24.10 -2.41
CA ILE A 536 10.75 24.44 -2.70
C ILE A 536 11.08 25.81 -2.10
N TYR A 537 10.29 26.83 -2.37
CA TYR A 537 10.51 28.18 -1.84
C TYR A 537 10.37 28.25 -0.32
N ALA A 538 9.47 27.48 0.27
CA ALA A 538 9.30 27.42 1.72
C ALA A 538 10.49 26.79 2.44
N ASN A 539 11.32 25.99 1.73
CA ASN A 539 12.44 25.21 2.26
C ASN A 539 13.75 25.53 1.53
N GLU A 540 14.02 26.80 1.24
CA GLU A 540 15.14 27.34 0.45
C GLU A 540 16.57 26.90 0.85
N HIS A 541 16.73 26.24 1.99
CA HIS A 541 18.03 25.77 2.47
C HIS A 541 18.40 24.34 1.99
N VAL A 542 17.55 23.74 1.18
CA VAL A 542 17.79 22.42 0.60
C VAL A 542 18.65 22.62 -0.63
N ASP A 543 19.99 22.47 -0.46
CA ASP A 543 20.92 22.41 -1.59
C ASP A 543 20.50 21.27 -2.52
N ASP A 544 20.10 21.66 -3.71
CA ASP A 544 19.37 20.79 -4.59
C ASP A 544 20.26 19.97 -5.50
N ALA A 545 19.94 18.75 -5.66
CA ALA A 545 20.45 17.89 -6.73
C ALA A 545 20.23 18.46 -8.17
N GLY A 546 20.11 19.79 -8.30
CA GLY A 546 20.00 20.51 -9.57
C GLY A 546 18.57 20.60 -10.12
N LEU A 547 17.54 20.51 -9.30
CA LEU A 547 16.14 20.68 -9.69
C LEU A 547 15.57 21.95 -9.06
N GLU A 548 15.78 23.08 -9.73
CA GLU A 548 15.31 24.40 -9.33
C GLU A 548 13.85 24.65 -9.79
N ALA A 549 13.24 25.73 -9.31
CA ALA A 549 11.87 26.08 -9.69
C ALA A 549 11.67 26.17 -11.21
N GLU A 550 12.67 26.66 -11.93
CA GLU A 550 12.67 26.77 -13.39
C GLU A 550 12.57 25.43 -14.12
N ASP A 551 13.16 24.36 -13.55
CA ASP A 551 13.04 22.99 -14.10
C ASP A 551 11.59 22.50 -13.97
N TRP A 552 10.94 22.78 -12.85
CA TRP A 552 9.54 22.46 -12.62
C TRP A 552 8.60 23.26 -13.51
N GLU A 553 8.88 24.56 -13.74
CA GLU A 553 8.12 25.37 -14.69
C GLU A 553 8.26 24.87 -16.13
N ALA A 554 9.44 24.40 -16.51
CA ALA A 554 9.67 23.77 -17.81
C ALA A 554 8.90 22.47 -17.94
N LEU A 555 8.90 21.64 -16.89
CA LEU A 555 8.14 20.39 -16.84
C LEU A 555 6.62 20.66 -16.91
N GLN A 556 6.12 21.72 -16.26
CA GLN A 556 4.71 22.11 -16.36
C GLN A 556 4.30 22.47 -17.81
N LYS A 557 5.14 23.15 -18.55
CA LYS A 557 4.90 23.42 -19.99
C LYS A 557 4.83 22.13 -20.80
N ASP A 558 5.66 21.15 -20.49
CA ASP A 558 5.60 19.85 -21.14
C ASP A 558 4.31 19.08 -20.79
N ILE A 559 3.86 19.15 -19.52
CA ILE A 559 2.57 18.59 -19.09
C ILE A 559 1.41 19.26 -19.86
N GLU A 560 1.39 20.58 -20.00
CA GLU A 560 0.36 21.32 -20.74
C GLU A 560 0.33 20.95 -22.23
N ASN A 561 1.49 20.76 -22.84
CA ASN A 561 1.60 20.46 -24.26
C ASN A 561 1.32 19.03 -24.64
N PHE A 562 1.67 18.06 -23.78
CA PHE A 562 1.65 16.64 -24.10
C PHE A 562 0.75 15.81 -23.20
N GLY A 563 0.37 16.34 -22.05
CA GLY A 563 -0.44 15.65 -21.04
C GLY A 563 0.35 14.67 -20.17
N MET A 564 -0.37 13.92 -19.35
CA MET A 564 0.12 12.85 -18.49
C MET A 564 -0.46 11.52 -18.93
N TYR A 565 0.33 10.46 -19.04
CA TYR A 565 -0.14 9.11 -19.35
C TYR A 565 -0.91 8.50 -18.17
N ASN A 566 -0.38 8.69 -16.96
CA ASN A 566 -0.93 8.18 -15.72
C ASN A 566 -1.72 9.26 -14.98
N GLN A 567 -2.92 8.93 -14.52
CA GLN A 567 -3.74 9.82 -13.69
C GLN A 567 -3.07 10.09 -12.33
N HIS A 568 -2.45 9.06 -11.76
CA HIS A 568 -1.69 9.12 -10.50
C HIS A 568 -0.38 8.36 -10.63
N LEU A 569 0.65 8.79 -9.91
CA LEU A 569 2.01 8.26 -10.03
C LEU A 569 2.54 7.64 -8.74
N GLN A 570 2.37 8.27 -7.59
CA GLN A 570 3.05 7.91 -6.37
C GLN A 570 2.10 7.61 -5.22
N ALA A 571 2.45 6.57 -4.45
CA ALA A 571 1.81 6.19 -3.20
C ALA A 571 2.85 5.53 -2.31
N ILE A 572 2.83 5.75 -1.00
CA ILE A 572 3.79 5.15 -0.06
C ILE A 572 3.15 3.96 0.66
N PRO A 573 3.36 2.72 0.18
CA PRO A 573 2.80 1.51 0.78
C PRO A 573 3.61 1.02 1.99
N PRO A 574 3.09 0.05 2.76
CA PRO A 574 3.80 -0.50 3.92
C PRO A 574 5.05 -1.32 3.58
N THR A 575 5.14 -1.88 2.37
CA THR A 575 6.24 -2.73 1.85
C THR A 575 6.62 -3.95 2.71
N GLY A 576 5.68 -4.49 3.51
CA GLY A 576 5.96 -5.50 4.54
C GLY A 576 6.75 -6.73 4.06
N SER A 577 6.29 -7.43 3.01
CA SER A 577 6.96 -8.66 2.51
C SER A 577 8.15 -8.37 1.62
N ILE A 578 8.07 -7.37 0.76
CA ILE A 578 9.13 -7.07 -0.23
C ILE A 578 10.38 -6.46 0.41
N SER A 579 10.24 -5.79 1.55
CA SER A 579 11.40 -5.26 2.29
C SER A 579 12.28 -6.37 2.84
N TYR A 580 11.70 -7.48 3.33
CA TYR A 580 12.49 -8.60 3.88
C TYR A 580 13.35 -9.29 2.82
N ILE A 581 12.82 -9.57 1.63
CA ILE A 581 13.59 -10.21 0.55
C ILE A 581 14.71 -9.33 0.01
N ASN A 582 14.61 -8.01 0.21
CA ASN A 582 15.59 -7.00 -0.21
C ASN A 582 16.51 -6.55 0.92
N HIS A 583 16.41 -7.09 2.14
CA HIS A 583 17.10 -6.60 3.32
C HIS A 583 16.95 -5.08 3.45
N SER A 584 15.73 -4.62 3.63
CA SER A 584 15.36 -3.21 3.74
C SER A 584 14.55 -2.97 4.99
N THR A 585 14.52 -1.72 5.48
CA THR A 585 13.48 -1.30 6.42
C THR A 585 12.17 -1.07 5.65
N SER A 586 11.05 -1.30 6.32
CA SER A 586 9.74 -1.20 5.67
C SER A 586 9.34 0.25 5.45
N SER A 587 8.85 0.58 4.24
CA SER A 587 8.31 1.89 3.90
C SER A 587 9.29 3.04 4.23
N ILE A 588 8.76 4.16 4.68
CA ILE A 588 9.53 5.33 5.15
C ILE A 588 9.46 5.54 6.66
N HIS A 589 8.73 4.70 7.39
CA HIS A 589 8.65 4.79 8.86
C HIS A 589 9.92 4.23 9.54
N PRO A 590 10.18 4.62 10.80
CA PRO A 590 11.31 4.08 11.56
C PRO A 590 11.10 2.61 11.90
N ILE A 591 12.19 1.90 12.16
CA ILE A 591 12.12 0.50 12.59
C ILE A 591 11.39 0.37 13.93
N ALA A 592 10.58 -0.67 14.06
CA ALA A 592 9.90 -0.98 15.33
C ALA A 592 10.82 -1.71 16.31
N ALA A 593 11.84 -2.42 15.82
CA ALA A 593 12.86 -3.09 16.61
C ALA A 593 14.18 -3.16 15.84
N LYS A 594 15.31 -3.11 16.53
CA LYS A 594 16.66 -3.25 15.94
C LYS A 594 16.86 -4.65 15.35
N ILE A 595 16.38 -5.65 16.04
CA ILE A 595 16.28 -7.04 15.57
C ILE A 595 14.83 -7.47 15.76
N GLU A 596 14.14 -7.68 14.65
CA GLU A 596 12.76 -8.15 14.68
C GLU A 596 12.72 -9.65 14.99
N ILE A 597 11.78 -10.06 15.84
CA ILE A 597 11.50 -11.46 16.13
C ILE A 597 10.20 -11.82 15.42
N ARG A 598 10.28 -12.78 14.51
CA ARG A 598 9.15 -13.28 13.75
C ARG A 598 8.83 -14.70 14.13
N LYS A 599 7.54 -15.03 14.25
CA LYS A 599 7.07 -16.42 14.36
C LYS A 599 6.69 -16.92 12.98
N GLU A 600 7.44 -17.90 12.49
CA GLU A 600 7.21 -18.47 11.17
C GLU A 600 6.67 -19.92 11.29
N GLY A 601 5.37 -20.04 11.49
CA GLY A 601 4.62 -21.30 11.52
C GLY A 601 5.20 -22.36 12.49
N LYS A 602 5.45 -23.57 12.01
CA LYS A 602 6.01 -24.68 12.82
C LYS A 602 7.52 -24.55 13.12
N LEU A 603 8.20 -23.58 12.49
CA LEU A 603 9.66 -23.43 12.55
C LEU A 603 10.14 -22.68 13.81
N GLY A 604 9.25 -21.97 14.51
CA GLY A 604 9.58 -21.22 15.71
C GLY A 604 9.91 -19.76 15.41
N ARG A 605 10.85 -19.18 16.18
CA ARG A 605 11.25 -17.75 16.05
C ARG A 605 12.37 -17.61 15.04
N VAL A 606 12.25 -16.59 14.17
CA VAL A 606 13.29 -16.16 13.23
C VAL A 606 13.63 -14.71 13.55
N TYR A 607 14.91 -14.37 13.49
CA TYR A 607 15.46 -13.08 13.87
C TYR A 607 15.92 -12.32 12.62
N TYR A 608 15.48 -11.08 12.49
CA TYR A 608 15.76 -10.23 11.33
C TYR A 608 16.42 -8.93 11.78
N PRO A 609 17.70 -8.70 11.47
CA PRO A 609 18.39 -7.46 11.80
C PRO A 609 17.99 -6.35 10.82
N ALA A 610 17.75 -5.14 11.32
CA ALA A 610 17.47 -4.00 10.46
C ALA A 610 18.67 -3.67 9.56
N TYR A 611 18.38 -3.15 8.37
CA TYR A 611 19.41 -2.71 7.43
C TYR A 611 20.29 -1.59 8.03
N GLY A 612 21.58 -1.62 7.76
CA GLY A 612 22.54 -0.62 8.21
C GLY A 612 23.04 -0.78 9.65
N LEU A 613 22.47 -1.73 10.43
CA LEU A 613 22.93 -1.98 11.79
C LEU A 613 24.33 -2.62 11.81
N THR A 614 25.16 -2.10 12.71
CA THR A 614 26.49 -2.62 13.06
C THR A 614 26.64 -2.60 14.59
N ASN A 615 27.70 -3.21 15.12
CA ASN A 615 27.97 -3.14 16.55
C ASN A 615 28.36 -1.70 17.01
N GLU A 616 28.85 -0.89 16.10
CA GLU A 616 29.27 0.50 16.37
C GLU A 616 28.06 1.41 16.56
N ASN A 617 26.99 1.24 15.76
CA ASN A 617 25.81 2.10 15.82
C ASN A 617 24.62 1.49 16.58
N PHE A 618 24.71 0.22 17.03
CA PHE A 618 23.59 -0.50 17.62
C PHE A 618 22.96 0.21 18.81
N GLN A 619 23.76 0.86 19.65
CA GLN A 619 23.26 1.57 20.83
C GLN A 619 22.56 2.87 20.44
N ASP A 620 23.07 3.57 19.45
CA ASP A 620 22.64 4.93 19.08
C ASP A 620 21.38 4.95 18.21
N VAL A 621 21.06 3.84 17.53
CA VAL A 621 19.86 3.74 16.70
C VAL A 621 18.60 3.72 17.56
N GLU A 622 17.68 4.65 17.31
CA GLU A 622 16.38 4.74 17.96
C GLU A 622 15.33 3.97 17.17
N THR A 623 14.36 3.37 17.88
CA THR A 623 13.18 2.74 17.27
C THR A 623 12.01 3.72 17.17
N ALA A 624 10.98 3.37 16.43
CA ALA A 624 9.76 4.16 16.33
C ALA A 624 9.11 4.45 17.70
N TYR A 625 9.23 3.50 18.62
CA TYR A 625 8.70 3.67 19.99
C TYR A 625 9.54 4.62 20.85
N ASP A 626 10.83 4.75 20.57
CA ASP A 626 11.72 5.69 21.26
C ASP A 626 11.47 7.13 20.79
N MET A 627 11.21 7.34 19.50
CA MET A 627 11.04 8.66 18.88
C MET A 627 9.67 9.29 19.15
N GLY A 628 8.63 8.45 19.26
CA GLY A 628 7.25 8.89 19.40
C GLY A 628 6.59 9.29 18.05
N PRO A 629 5.28 9.57 18.06
CA PRO A 629 4.49 9.72 16.85
C PRO A 629 4.81 10.98 16.03
N ASN A 630 5.19 12.09 16.64
CA ASN A 630 5.40 13.36 15.95
C ASN A 630 6.55 13.28 14.94
N ALA A 631 7.67 12.65 15.30
CA ALA A 631 8.79 12.47 14.38
C ALA A 631 8.40 11.69 13.10
N VAL A 632 7.54 10.70 13.25
CA VAL A 632 7.00 9.94 12.12
C VAL A 632 6.08 10.82 11.27
N ILE A 633 5.18 11.57 11.90
CA ILE A 633 4.26 12.50 11.22
C ILE A 633 5.05 13.54 10.42
N ASP A 634 6.09 14.14 10.99
CA ASP A 634 6.91 15.16 10.32
C ASP A 634 7.58 14.62 9.05
N MET A 635 8.12 13.40 9.11
CA MET A 635 8.73 12.74 7.95
C MET A 635 7.73 12.50 6.82
N TYR A 636 6.52 12.03 7.17
CA TYR A 636 5.46 11.82 6.18
C TYR A 636 4.88 13.13 5.63
N ALA A 637 4.74 14.15 6.48
CA ALA A 637 4.30 15.48 6.07
C ALA A 637 5.26 16.11 5.04
N ALA A 638 6.57 15.91 5.22
CA ALA A 638 7.59 16.42 4.31
C ALA A 638 7.44 15.89 2.87
N SER A 639 6.87 14.71 2.67
CA SER A 639 6.62 14.14 1.34
C SER A 639 5.21 14.41 0.79
N THR A 640 4.30 14.98 1.58
CA THR A 640 2.91 15.22 1.13
C THR A 640 2.80 16.08 -0.14
N PRO A 641 3.60 17.13 -0.37
CA PRO A 641 3.55 17.90 -1.61
C PRO A 641 3.91 17.11 -2.87
N TYR A 642 4.75 16.08 -2.72
CA TYR A 642 5.34 15.29 -3.80
C TYR A 642 4.57 14.03 -4.13
N VAL A 643 3.92 13.41 -3.15
CA VAL A 643 3.16 12.17 -3.32
C VAL A 643 1.71 12.50 -3.62
N ASP A 644 1.26 12.27 -4.83
CA ASP A 644 -0.07 12.65 -5.30
C ASP A 644 -1.21 11.80 -4.72
N GLN A 645 -0.92 10.61 -4.21
CA GLN A 645 -1.88 9.79 -3.45
C GLN A 645 -1.59 9.81 -1.95
N GLY A 646 -1.92 8.74 -1.22
CA GLY A 646 -1.75 8.62 0.22
C GLY A 646 -0.44 7.97 0.63
N GLN A 647 -0.27 7.85 1.94
CA GLN A 647 0.91 7.31 2.56
C GLN A 647 0.50 6.46 3.79
N SER A 648 0.98 5.22 3.87
CA SER A 648 0.65 4.28 4.97
C SER A 648 1.37 4.65 6.26
N LEU A 649 0.98 5.76 6.87
CA LEU A 649 1.57 6.29 8.10
C LEU A 649 1.11 5.50 9.31
N THR A 650 1.99 4.70 9.90
CA THR A 650 1.75 3.98 11.16
C THR A 650 2.17 4.82 12.36
N LEU A 651 1.31 4.96 13.35
CA LEU A 651 1.62 5.60 14.63
C LEU A 651 2.07 4.56 15.65
N PHE A 652 3.16 4.85 16.34
CA PHE A 652 3.77 3.97 17.35
C PHE A 652 3.68 4.62 18.73
N PHE A 653 3.13 3.89 19.69
CA PHE A 653 2.97 4.33 21.06
C PHE A 653 3.46 3.28 22.05
N ASN A 654 4.03 3.72 23.15
CA ASN A 654 4.30 2.85 24.28
C ASN A 654 3.00 2.50 25.04
N ASP A 655 3.03 1.44 25.81
CA ASP A 655 1.90 0.95 26.62
C ASP A 655 1.43 1.93 27.72
N THR A 656 2.23 2.96 27.99
CA THR A 656 1.89 4.07 28.91
C THR A 656 1.07 5.18 28.25
N ALA A 657 0.89 5.13 26.92
CA ALA A 657 0.12 6.14 26.20
C ALA A 657 -1.36 6.09 26.57
N THR A 658 -2.01 7.24 26.46
CA THR A 658 -3.44 7.41 26.77
C THR A 658 -4.23 7.75 25.51
N THR A 659 -5.57 7.64 25.58
CA THR A 659 -6.45 8.11 24.49
C THR A 659 -6.26 9.59 24.16
N ARG A 660 -5.82 10.39 25.14
CA ARG A 660 -5.47 11.79 24.95
C ARG A 660 -4.23 11.94 24.06
N ASP A 661 -3.24 11.07 24.21
CA ASP A 661 -2.01 11.11 23.40
C ASP A 661 -2.30 10.72 21.96
N LEU A 662 -3.18 9.73 21.73
CA LEU A 662 -3.66 9.39 20.40
C LEU A 662 -4.40 10.58 19.74
N ASN A 663 -5.32 11.21 20.46
CA ASN A 663 -6.06 12.37 19.94
C ASN A 663 -5.13 13.56 19.66
N ARG A 664 -4.08 13.76 20.44
CA ARG A 664 -3.06 14.77 20.14
C ARG A 664 -2.30 14.45 18.86
N ALA A 665 -1.95 13.18 18.63
CA ALA A 665 -1.30 12.76 17.39
C ALA A 665 -2.23 12.91 16.18
N HIS A 666 -3.53 12.61 16.29
CA HIS A 666 -4.50 12.87 15.22
C HIS A 666 -4.58 14.36 14.86
N ASN A 667 -4.66 15.23 15.87
CA ASN A 667 -4.69 16.68 15.65
C ASN A 667 -3.38 17.20 15.06
N TYR A 668 -2.25 16.64 15.50
CA TYR A 668 -0.95 17.02 14.97
C TYR A 668 -0.81 16.60 13.51
N ALA A 669 -1.18 15.37 13.17
CA ALA A 669 -1.16 14.86 11.81
C ALA A 669 -2.06 15.70 10.87
N HIS A 670 -3.27 16.02 11.30
CA HIS A 670 -4.19 16.90 10.55
C HIS A 670 -3.55 18.28 10.26
N LYS A 671 -2.97 18.91 11.28
CA LYS A 671 -2.32 20.22 11.14
C LYS A 671 -1.04 20.20 10.30
N SER A 672 -0.34 19.07 10.30
CA SER A 672 0.87 18.88 9.50
C SER A 672 0.58 18.59 8.02
N GLY A 673 -0.68 18.50 7.63
CA GLY A 673 -1.10 18.32 6.24
C GLY A 673 -0.92 16.92 5.68
N VAL A 674 -0.75 15.87 6.53
CA VAL A 674 -0.79 14.50 6.05
C VAL A 674 -2.21 14.11 5.63
N LYS A 675 -2.33 13.23 4.64
CA LYS A 675 -3.62 12.84 4.07
C LYS A 675 -4.24 11.63 4.76
N THR A 676 -3.40 10.74 5.28
CA THR A 676 -3.84 9.43 5.79
C THR A 676 -3.07 9.01 7.02
N LEU A 677 -3.76 8.33 7.94
CA LEU A 677 -3.18 7.55 9.03
C LEU A 677 -3.59 6.10 8.87
N TYR A 678 -2.63 5.20 8.99
CA TYR A 678 -2.81 3.77 8.88
C TYR A 678 -3.05 3.14 10.26
N TYR A 679 -2.21 2.22 10.70
CA TYR A 679 -2.34 1.58 12.00
C TYR A 679 -1.92 2.45 13.18
N VAL A 680 -2.55 2.19 14.32
CA VAL A 680 -1.97 2.49 15.62
C VAL A 680 -1.36 1.21 16.19
N ARG A 681 -0.09 1.26 16.55
CA ARG A 681 0.65 0.17 17.20
C ARG A 681 1.04 0.56 18.61
N ILE A 682 0.60 -0.25 19.58
CA ILE A 682 0.96 -0.08 21.00
C ILE A 682 2.02 -1.13 21.35
N ALA A 683 3.18 -0.70 21.86
CA ALA A 683 4.17 -1.62 22.39
C ALA A 683 3.64 -2.19 23.71
N GLN A 684 3.45 -3.49 23.79
CA GLN A 684 3.08 -4.16 25.04
C GLN A 684 4.35 -4.72 25.70
N GLN A 685 4.87 -4.10 26.74
CA GLN A 685 6.07 -4.56 27.44
C GLN A 685 5.95 -6.00 27.97
N ALA A 686 4.76 -6.39 28.39
CA ALA A 686 4.45 -7.78 28.82
C ALA A 686 4.60 -8.81 27.69
N LEU A 687 4.59 -8.36 26.42
CA LEU A 687 4.71 -9.19 25.22
C LEU A 687 6.06 -8.97 24.51
N ALA A 688 6.98 -8.22 25.09
CA ALA A 688 8.32 -8.04 24.54
C ALA A 688 9.00 -9.40 24.36
N GLY A 689 9.29 -9.76 23.12
CA GLY A 689 9.82 -11.08 22.76
C GLY A 689 8.77 -12.17 22.57
N THR A 690 7.47 -11.88 22.66
CA THR A 690 6.37 -12.79 22.31
C THR A 690 5.73 -12.41 20.97
N GLU A 691 4.90 -13.29 20.44
CA GLU A 691 4.47 -13.42 19.05
C GLU A 691 3.54 -12.33 18.48
N VAL A 692 3.11 -11.38 19.30
CA VAL A 692 1.97 -10.49 18.97
C VAL A 692 2.37 -9.19 18.25
N GLN A 693 3.64 -8.98 17.96
CA GLN A 693 4.12 -7.74 17.31
C GLN A 693 3.96 -7.70 15.78
N GLY A 694 3.33 -8.71 15.18
CA GLY A 694 3.05 -8.74 13.74
C GLY A 694 1.74 -8.05 13.39
N CYS A 695 1.78 -7.09 12.47
CA CYS A 695 0.57 -6.59 11.81
C CYS A 695 -0.11 -7.75 11.04
N VAL A 696 -1.32 -8.14 11.45
CA VAL A 696 -2.06 -9.24 10.81
C VAL A 696 -2.29 -8.96 9.32
N SER A 697 -2.58 -7.71 8.94
CA SER A 697 -2.80 -7.35 7.53
C SER A 697 -1.50 -7.20 6.73
N CYS A 698 -0.34 -6.98 7.37
CA CYS A 698 0.96 -7.00 6.69
C CYS A 698 1.51 -8.42 6.50
N MET A 699 0.99 -9.40 7.23
CA MET A 699 1.31 -10.82 7.04
C MET A 699 0.35 -11.51 6.03
N LEU A 700 -0.73 -10.83 5.70
CA LEU A 700 -1.68 -11.21 4.65
C LEU A 700 -1.26 -10.56 3.27
#